data_0088098d82a34791989980f50e69fe32
#
_entry.id   0088098d82a34791989980f50e69fe32
#
_cell.length_a   1.000
_cell.length_b   1.000
_cell.length_c   1.000
_cell.angle_alpha   90.00
_cell.angle_beta   90.00
_cell.angle_gamma   90.00
#
_symmetry.space_group_name_H-M   'P 1'
#
loop_
_entity.id
_entity.type
_entity.pdbx_description
1 polymer ?
#
loop_
_entity_poly.entity_id
_entity_poly.type
_entity_poly.pdbx_seq_one_letter_code
_entity_poly.pdbx_strand_id
1 'polypeptide(L)'
;MCFTPELEGWSGIGFVIQAYQKRAPFVIDYVVDLARRSGHRLMIRLVKGAYWDSEIKRAQVDGLEGYPVYTRKVYTDVAYLACARKLLAAPEAVYPQFATHNAYTVAAIYHLAGQNYYPGQYEFQCLHGMGEPLYDEVVGAAGQGKLNRPCRIYAPVGTHETLLAYLVRRLLENGANTSFVNLIGDDSISVEQLVADPVQAAARIVPLGAAHEKIPLPRDLYGSARANSAGLDLSNEHRLGSLSAALQAGAATPWRAMPMLGDAESAWDEARAMDVLNPADQRDVVGRVMEADAQAVDAALRAAGNAAPIWQSTPVQARAQCLRRAARLLEEQMQTLLGLIVREAGKTLSNAIAEVREAVDFLRYYADQVEREFDNDTHRPLGPVLCISPWNFPLAIFTGQVAAALAAGNTVLAKPAEQTPLIAAQAVGILRAAGIPPGAVQLLPGKGETIGAALVAHPGVRGIMFTGSTEVARLIARQLADRLDDRGHTIPLIAETGGQNAMVVDSSALAEQVVADVLISAFDSAGQRCSALRVLCVQEDSADHVLTMLRGAMRELRMGNPDRLSTDVGPVIDSEARQNILRHIDEMRAAGHDVVQIEGTPECRFGNFVPPTLIEIKDIAELKREVFGPVLHVLRYARGDLDSVLNSINATGYGLTFGVHTRIDETVVRVAESVQAGNIYVNRNIVGAVVGVQPFGGENLSGTGPKAGGPLYLYRLLSLRPGGLPPSLAGAGRMPLDVTLPGPTGETNTYRVEPRGAVYCVAATIAGARAQWEAARLTGNLAWFADTPAARDWLDSMDPATVQEQVAILDDSEVDLADFQAVLFEGDGDTLRHLNQRIAAREGPILAVHGLSPDEVAAGVAYAPERLLNERAISVNTAAAGGNASLMTIG
;
A
#
# COMPACT_ATOMS: atom_id res chain seq x y z
N MET A 1 34.88 11.54 3.05
CA MET A 1 36.03 10.69 3.43
C MET A 1 37.27 10.96 2.55
N CYS A 2 37.27 10.69 1.24
CA CYS A 2 38.49 10.81 0.43
C CYS A 2 39.14 12.20 0.38
N PHE A 3 38.46 13.27 0.75
CA PHE A 3 38.97 14.64 0.81
C PHE A 3 38.98 15.21 2.24
N THR A 4 38.84 14.36 3.26
CA THR A 4 38.91 14.72 4.67
C THR A 4 40.37 14.90 5.07
N PRO A 5 40.81 16.07 5.57
CA PRO A 5 42.22 16.34 5.85
C PRO A 5 42.87 15.32 6.82
N GLU A 6 42.09 14.87 7.81
CA GLU A 6 42.56 13.90 8.81
C GLU A 6 42.90 12.54 8.22
N LEU A 7 42.47 12.24 6.99
CA LEU A 7 42.75 10.98 6.29
C LEU A 7 43.79 11.13 5.16
N GLU A 8 44.40 12.29 5.02
CA GLU A 8 45.43 12.54 4.01
C GLU A 8 46.58 11.54 4.14
N GLY A 9 46.96 10.90 3.03
CA GLY A 9 48.03 9.91 3.02
C GLY A 9 47.64 8.52 3.56
N TRP A 10 46.43 8.33 4.10
CA TRP A 10 46.01 7.01 4.57
C TRP A 10 45.23 6.22 3.51
N SER A 11 45.73 5.08 3.12
CA SER A 11 45.18 4.21 2.08
C SER A 11 44.29 3.08 2.61
N GLY A 12 43.80 3.22 3.85
CA GLY A 12 42.89 2.25 4.49
C GLY A 12 41.42 2.39 4.17
N ILE A 13 41.04 3.36 3.32
CA ILE A 13 39.64 3.56 2.89
C ILE A 13 39.22 2.42 1.96
N GLY A 14 38.12 1.72 2.29
CA GLY A 14 37.60 0.61 1.50
C GLY A 14 36.17 0.85 1.01
N PHE A 15 35.83 0.22 -0.12
CA PHE A 15 34.53 0.25 -0.74
C PHE A 15 34.16 -1.11 -1.33
N VAL A 16 32.89 -1.51 -1.28
CA VAL A 16 32.41 -2.79 -1.83
C VAL A 16 31.60 -2.53 -3.10
N ILE A 17 31.93 -3.26 -4.19
CA ILE A 17 31.21 -3.21 -5.46
C ILE A 17 30.59 -4.58 -5.72
N GLN A 18 29.29 -4.58 -6.04
CA GLN A 18 28.52 -5.79 -6.32
C GLN A 18 28.29 -5.93 -7.82
N ALA A 19 28.90 -6.94 -8.44
CA ALA A 19 28.94 -7.12 -9.90
C ALA A 19 27.58 -7.45 -10.53
N TYR A 20 26.59 -7.92 -9.75
CA TYR A 20 25.23 -8.15 -10.25
C TYR A 20 24.49 -6.86 -10.62
N GLN A 21 24.97 -5.70 -10.15
CA GLN A 21 24.44 -4.39 -10.53
C GLN A 21 24.92 -4.01 -11.95
N LYS A 22 23.99 -3.67 -12.83
CA LYS A 22 24.29 -3.25 -14.21
C LYS A 22 25.19 -2.01 -14.28
N ARG A 23 25.15 -1.17 -13.25
CA ARG A 23 25.99 0.03 -13.12
C ARG A 23 27.40 -0.23 -12.56
N ALA A 24 27.71 -1.42 -12.08
CA ALA A 24 28.99 -1.71 -11.41
C ALA A 24 30.24 -1.31 -12.23
N PRO A 25 30.33 -1.53 -13.57
CA PRO A 25 31.47 -1.09 -14.36
C PRO A 25 31.69 0.44 -14.37
N PHE A 26 30.61 1.21 -14.34
CA PHE A 26 30.65 2.68 -14.31
C PHE A 26 31.02 3.21 -12.92
N VAL A 27 30.55 2.53 -11.86
CA VAL A 27 30.94 2.84 -10.48
C VAL A 27 32.45 2.63 -10.30
N ILE A 28 33.04 1.59 -10.93
CA ILE A 28 34.49 1.36 -10.91
C ILE A 28 35.22 2.55 -11.57
N ASP A 29 34.77 3.02 -12.73
CA ASP A 29 35.37 4.18 -13.39
C ASP A 29 35.35 5.43 -12.49
N TYR A 30 34.23 5.69 -11.84
CA TYR A 30 34.09 6.79 -10.90
C TYR A 30 35.02 6.64 -9.68
N VAL A 31 35.10 5.45 -9.09
CA VAL A 31 35.93 5.20 -7.90
C VAL A 31 37.43 5.29 -8.24
N VAL A 32 37.83 4.82 -9.41
CA VAL A 32 39.21 4.97 -9.91
C VAL A 32 39.59 6.44 -10.12
N ASP A 33 38.68 7.24 -10.73
CA ASP A 33 38.86 8.69 -10.87
C ASP A 33 38.91 9.38 -9.50
N LEU A 34 38.03 9.02 -8.58
CA LEU A 34 38.03 9.56 -7.22
C LEU A 34 39.33 9.28 -6.48
N ALA A 35 39.87 8.04 -6.58
CA ALA A 35 41.12 7.63 -6.00
C ALA A 35 42.27 8.51 -6.53
N ARG A 36 42.33 8.69 -7.87
CA ARG A 36 43.36 9.54 -8.53
C ARG A 36 43.27 10.99 -8.08
N ARG A 37 42.08 11.57 -8.01
CA ARG A 37 41.90 12.97 -7.61
C ARG A 37 42.19 13.22 -6.14
N SER A 38 41.91 12.24 -5.28
CA SER A 38 42.13 12.38 -3.82
C SER A 38 43.51 11.97 -3.38
N GLY A 39 44.31 11.33 -4.25
CA GLY A 39 45.64 10.81 -3.91
C GLY A 39 45.64 9.58 -2.99
N HIS A 40 44.44 8.97 -2.75
CA HIS A 40 44.33 7.72 -1.99
C HIS A 40 44.39 6.50 -2.91
N ARG A 41 44.97 5.42 -2.44
CA ARG A 41 44.80 4.10 -3.05
C ARG A 41 43.68 3.36 -2.32
N LEU A 42 42.51 3.24 -2.98
CA LEU A 42 41.30 2.70 -2.36
C LEU A 42 41.29 1.17 -2.37
N MET A 43 40.86 0.55 -1.26
CA MET A 43 40.66 -0.90 -1.20
C MET A 43 39.26 -1.23 -1.76
N ILE A 44 39.21 -1.95 -2.90
CA ILE A 44 37.94 -2.25 -3.58
C ILE A 44 37.66 -3.74 -3.49
N ARG A 45 36.68 -4.07 -2.65
CA ARG A 45 36.17 -5.44 -2.54
C ARG A 45 35.11 -5.68 -3.61
N LEU A 46 35.45 -6.58 -4.56
CA LEU A 46 34.53 -7.01 -5.59
C LEU A 46 33.82 -8.30 -5.16
N VAL A 47 32.48 -8.27 -5.13
CA VAL A 47 31.63 -9.42 -4.85
C VAL A 47 30.64 -9.62 -6.00
N LYS A 48 30.00 -10.80 -6.11
CA LYS A 48 28.92 -11.02 -7.08
C LYS A 48 27.67 -10.24 -6.67
N GLY A 49 27.25 -10.35 -5.42
CA GLY A 49 26.15 -9.64 -4.81
C GLY A 49 25.34 -10.55 -3.89
N ALA A 50 24.89 -10.02 -2.76
CA ALA A 50 24.20 -10.79 -1.73
C ALA A 50 22.73 -10.39 -1.52
N TYR A 51 22.24 -9.36 -2.22
CA TYR A 51 20.91 -8.79 -2.03
C TYR A 51 20.06 -8.81 -3.30
N TRP A 52 20.33 -9.76 -4.18
CA TRP A 52 19.71 -9.88 -5.49
C TRP A 52 18.18 -9.97 -5.43
N ASP A 53 17.66 -10.77 -4.52
CA ASP A 53 16.24 -10.97 -4.26
C ASP A 53 15.54 -9.68 -3.79
N SER A 54 16.19 -8.93 -2.90
CA SER A 54 15.66 -7.64 -2.41
C SER A 54 15.62 -6.59 -3.53
N GLU A 55 16.63 -6.55 -4.40
CA GLU A 55 16.67 -5.67 -5.57
C GLU A 55 15.56 -6.00 -6.57
N ILE A 56 15.30 -7.29 -6.79
CA ILE A 56 14.18 -7.74 -7.64
C ILE A 56 12.84 -7.29 -7.05
N LYS A 57 12.60 -7.62 -5.76
CA LYS A 57 11.37 -7.22 -5.08
C LYS A 57 11.14 -5.71 -5.13
N ARG A 58 12.17 -4.93 -4.80
CA ARG A 58 12.09 -3.47 -4.79
C ARG A 58 11.73 -2.90 -6.16
N ALA A 59 12.37 -3.37 -7.23
CA ALA A 59 12.04 -2.91 -8.58
C ALA A 59 10.60 -3.24 -8.98
N GLN A 60 10.04 -4.39 -8.54
CA GLN A 60 8.64 -4.75 -8.75
C GLN A 60 7.70 -3.83 -7.98
N VAL A 61 7.97 -3.58 -6.69
CA VAL A 61 7.18 -2.70 -5.83
C VAL A 61 7.21 -1.27 -6.37
N ASP A 62 8.39 -0.76 -6.75
CA ASP A 62 8.56 0.60 -7.26
C ASP A 62 8.07 0.77 -8.71
N GLY A 63 7.67 -0.31 -9.39
CA GLY A 63 7.17 -0.27 -10.78
C GLY A 63 8.21 0.24 -11.77
N LEU A 64 9.49 -0.10 -11.56
CA LEU A 64 10.58 0.38 -12.40
C LEU A 64 10.48 -0.19 -13.83
N GLU A 65 11.07 0.49 -14.79
CA GLU A 65 11.10 0.10 -16.20
C GLU A 65 11.77 -1.28 -16.41
N GLY A 66 12.74 -1.62 -15.55
CA GLY A 66 13.45 -2.88 -15.53
C GLY A 66 14.18 -3.09 -14.22
N TYR A 67 14.99 -4.12 -14.18
CA TYR A 67 15.76 -4.45 -12.99
C TYR A 67 17.15 -3.77 -13.01
N PRO A 68 17.60 -3.17 -11.88
CA PRO A 68 18.95 -2.61 -11.77
C PRO A 68 20.03 -3.70 -11.74
N VAL A 69 19.62 -4.94 -11.53
CA VAL A 69 20.47 -6.14 -11.45
C VAL A 69 20.26 -7.07 -12.64
N TYR A 70 21.22 -7.93 -12.92
CA TYR A 70 21.04 -9.02 -13.88
C TYR A 70 20.10 -10.07 -13.31
N THR A 71 19.15 -10.53 -14.10
CA THR A 71 18.17 -11.55 -13.67
C THR A 71 18.67 -12.99 -13.90
N ARG A 72 19.76 -13.16 -14.68
CA ARG A 72 20.44 -14.46 -14.91
C ARG A 72 21.83 -14.42 -14.29
N LYS A 73 22.15 -15.42 -13.49
CA LYS A 73 23.44 -15.54 -12.80
C LYS A 73 24.64 -15.50 -13.75
N VAL A 74 24.52 -16.11 -14.94
CA VAL A 74 25.60 -16.13 -15.93
C VAL A 74 26.04 -14.72 -16.35
N TYR A 75 25.13 -13.75 -16.43
CA TYR A 75 25.49 -12.36 -16.73
C TYR A 75 26.21 -11.69 -15.56
N THR A 76 25.88 -12.05 -14.32
CA THR A 76 26.62 -11.61 -13.13
C THR A 76 28.05 -12.15 -13.16
N ASP A 77 28.23 -13.41 -13.55
CA ASP A 77 29.55 -14.02 -13.65
C ASP A 77 30.44 -13.33 -14.72
N VAL A 78 29.88 -13.03 -15.89
CA VAL A 78 30.56 -12.25 -16.95
C VAL A 78 30.89 -10.83 -16.47
N ALA A 79 29.93 -10.15 -15.83
CA ALA A 79 30.13 -8.80 -15.29
C ALA A 79 31.19 -8.75 -14.20
N TYR A 80 31.27 -9.79 -13.35
CA TYR A 80 32.33 -9.90 -12.34
C TYR A 80 33.73 -9.93 -12.98
N LEU A 81 33.92 -10.72 -14.03
CA LEU A 81 35.22 -10.79 -14.76
C LEU A 81 35.54 -9.46 -15.47
N ALA A 82 34.55 -8.80 -16.04
CA ALA A 82 34.76 -7.49 -16.66
C ALA A 82 35.12 -6.40 -15.61
N CYS A 83 34.49 -6.42 -14.45
CA CYS A 83 34.81 -5.55 -13.31
C CYS A 83 36.22 -5.86 -12.76
N ALA A 84 36.59 -7.15 -12.63
CA ALA A 84 37.91 -7.55 -12.17
C ALA A 84 39.01 -7.05 -13.12
N ARG A 85 38.81 -7.14 -14.44
CA ARG A 85 39.72 -6.60 -15.45
C ARG A 85 39.90 -5.08 -15.30
N LYS A 86 38.82 -4.32 -15.07
CA LYS A 86 38.90 -2.87 -14.87
C LYS A 86 39.68 -2.50 -13.61
N LEU A 87 39.47 -3.21 -12.51
CA LEU A 87 40.18 -2.96 -11.25
C LEU A 87 41.68 -3.30 -11.38
N LEU A 88 42.03 -4.40 -12.03
CA LEU A 88 43.45 -4.81 -12.28
C LEU A 88 44.16 -3.85 -13.22
N ALA A 89 43.46 -3.12 -14.08
CA ALA A 89 44.02 -2.12 -14.98
C ALA A 89 44.39 -0.76 -14.31
N ALA A 90 44.04 -0.56 -13.03
CA ALA A 90 44.30 0.70 -12.30
C ALA A 90 45.07 0.44 -10.97
N PRO A 91 46.25 -0.22 -10.99
CA PRO A 91 46.95 -0.66 -9.77
C PRO A 91 47.47 0.49 -8.91
N GLU A 92 47.63 1.69 -9.48
CA GLU A 92 48.01 2.92 -8.77
C GLU A 92 46.86 3.54 -7.97
N ALA A 93 45.65 3.31 -8.43
CA ALA A 93 44.44 3.93 -7.85
C ALA A 93 43.74 3.01 -6.84
N VAL A 94 43.75 1.70 -7.11
CA VAL A 94 42.96 0.75 -6.29
C VAL A 94 43.78 -0.47 -5.87
N TYR A 95 43.42 -1.06 -4.74
CA TYR A 95 43.84 -2.36 -4.27
C TYR A 95 42.65 -3.31 -4.35
N PRO A 96 42.55 -4.16 -5.41
CA PRO A 96 41.45 -5.09 -5.57
C PRO A 96 41.45 -6.19 -4.52
N GLN A 97 40.29 -6.50 -3.98
CA GLN A 97 40.02 -7.59 -3.06
C GLN A 97 38.92 -8.47 -3.68
N PHE A 98 39.28 -9.60 -4.24
CA PHE A 98 38.39 -10.48 -5.00
C PHE A 98 37.73 -11.52 -4.09
N ALA A 99 36.47 -11.29 -3.70
CA ALA A 99 35.69 -12.20 -2.87
C ALA A 99 34.91 -13.20 -3.73
N THR A 100 35.27 -14.49 -3.64
CA THR A 100 34.63 -15.56 -4.43
C THR A 100 34.92 -16.94 -3.80
N HIS A 101 33.99 -17.89 -3.98
CA HIS A 101 34.15 -19.30 -3.64
C HIS A 101 34.10 -20.19 -4.90
N ASN A 102 34.21 -19.61 -6.09
CA ASN A 102 34.11 -20.30 -7.36
C ASN A 102 35.50 -20.48 -7.98
N ALA A 103 35.92 -21.72 -8.18
CA ALA A 103 37.25 -22.09 -8.68
C ALA A 103 37.55 -21.48 -10.06
N TYR A 104 36.57 -21.48 -10.99
CA TYR A 104 36.74 -20.85 -12.31
C TYR A 104 37.05 -19.35 -12.17
N THR A 105 36.32 -18.65 -11.27
CA THR A 105 36.55 -17.22 -11.04
C THR A 105 37.94 -16.94 -10.48
N VAL A 106 38.43 -17.78 -9.53
CA VAL A 106 39.80 -17.68 -8.99
C VAL A 106 40.85 -17.85 -10.10
N ALA A 107 40.70 -18.90 -10.92
CA ALA A 107 41.61 -19.17 -12.04
C ALA A 107 41.59 -18.04 -13.08
N ALA A 108 40.39 -17.55 -13.44
CA ALA A 108 40.23 -16.45 -14.40
C ALA A 108 40.91 -15.15 -13.91
N ILE A 109 40.75 -14.79 -12.62
CA ILE A 109 41.42 -13.60 -12.04
C ILE A 109 42.93 -13.80 -12.03
N TYR A 110 43.41 -14.99 -11.65
CA TYR A 110 44.83 -15.30 -11.65
C TYR A 110 45.48 -15.10 -13.04
N HIS A 111 44.80 -15.56 -14.10
CA HIS A 111 45.26 -15.36 -15.49
C HIS A 111 45.13 -13.89 -15.96
N LEU A 112 44.03 -13.19 -15.58
CA LEU A 112 43.85 -11.77 -15.92
C LEU A 112 44.89 -10.87 -15.27
N ALA A 113 45.33 -11.18 -14.05
CA ALA A 113 46.37 -10.43 -13.33
C ALA A 113 47.77 -10.60 -13.95
N GLY A 114 47.95 -11.63 -14.81
CA GLY A 114 49.22 -11.90 -15.51
C GLY A 114 50.27 -12.55 -14.63
N GLN A 115 51.43 -12.83 -15.25
CA GLN A 115 52.52 -13.58 -14.60
C GLN A 115 53.40 -12.71 -13.68
N ASN A 116 53.40 -11.40 -13.87
CA ASN A 116 54.25 -10.45 -13.13
C ASN A 116 53.60 -9.97 -11.82
N TYR A 117 53.22 -10.93 -10.97
CA TYR A 117 52.64 -10.61 -9.67
C TYR A 117 53.65 -9.93 -8.74
N TYR A 118 53.24 -8.93 -8.02
CA TYR A 118 54.02 -8.29 -6.95
C TYR A 118 53.19 -8.17 -5.68
N PRO A 119 53.77 -8.21 -4.48
CA PRO A 119 53.08 -8.04 -3.21
C PRO A 119 52.31 -6.71 -3.20
N GLY A 120 51.02 -6.77 -2.84
CA GLY A 120 50.16 -5.59 -2.83
C GLY A 120 49.48 -5.29 -4.18
N GLN A 121 49.56 -6.13 -5.20
CA GLN A 121 48.83 -6.00 -6.44
C GLN A 121 47.32 -6.24 -6.22
N TYR A 122 46.93 -7.34 -5.57
CA TYR A 122 45.59 -7.73 -5.19
C TYR A 122 45.60 -8.84 -4.13
N GLU A 123 44.45 -9.10 -3.53
CA GLU A 123 44.22 -10.27 -2.68
C GLU A 123 42.91 -10.96 -3.05
N PHE A 124 42.79 -12.24 -2.72
CA PHE A 124 41.52 -12.95 -2.65
C PHE A 124 40.91 -12.80 -1.27
N GLN A 125 39.58 -13.02 -1.19
CA GLN A 125 38.88 -13.08 0.07
C GLN A 125 37.88 -14.24 0.10
N CYS A 126 37.78 -14.91 1.24
CA CYS A 126 36.80 -15.94 1.50
C CYS A 126 36.16 -15.77 2.88
N LEU A 127 34.96 -16.34 3.02
CA LEU A 127 34.28 -16.46 4.30
C LEU A 127 34.86 -17.59 5.15
N HIS A 128 35.00 -17.38 6.44
CA HIS A 128 35.37 -18.43 7.36
C HIS A 128 34.34 -19.58 7.33
N GLY A 129 34.79 -20.83 7.31
CA GLY A 129 33.97 -22.02 7.18
C GLY A 129 33.47 -22.30 5.73
N MET A 130 33.87 -21.47 4.76
CA MET A 130 33.51 -21.65 3.35
C MET A 130 34.71 -21.48 2.46
N GLY A 131 35.05 -22.50 1.69
CA GLY A 131 36.07 -22.43 0.63
C GLY A 131 37.49 -22.64 1.05
N GLU A 132 37.80 -23.05 2.30
CA GLU A 132 39.11 -23.39 2.76
C GLU A 132 39.82 -24.39 1.82
N PRO A 133 39.18 -25.49 1.37
CA PRO A 133 39.85 -26.42 0.45
C PRO A 133 40.27 -25.78 -0.88
N LEU A 134 39.49 -24.84 -1.41
CA LEU A 134 39.84 -24.08 -2.60
C LEU A 134 41.05 -23.16 -2.34
N TYR A 135 41.04 -22.48 -1.20
CA TYR A 135 42.08 -21.51 -0.88
C TYR A 135 43.35 -22.13 -0.35
N ASP A 136 43.33 -23.40 0.08
CA ASP A 136 44.54 -24.21 0.34
C ASP A 136 45.36 -24.40 -0.93
N GLU A 137 44.69 -24.39 -2.12
CA GLU A 137 45.41 -24.42 -3.41
C GLU A 137 45.90 -23.05 -3.87
N VAL A 138 45.38 -21.97 -3.32
CA VAL A 138 45.70 -20.57 -3.67
C VAL A 138 46.87 -20.03 -2.83
N VAL A 139 46.84 -20.29 -1.52
CA VAL A 139 47.81 -19.78 -0.55
C VAL A 139 48.97 -20.77 -0.43
N GLY A 140 50.18 -20.25 -0.38
CA GLY A 140 51.39 -21.05 -0.23
C GLY A 140 52.31 -20.97 -1.45
N ALA A 141 53.52 -21.53 -1.33
CA ALA A 141 54.61 -21.37 -2.30
C ALA A 141 54.33 -22.09 -3.64
N ALA A 142 54.68 -21.46 -4.75
CA ALA A 142 54.53 -22.04 -6.10
C ALA A 142 55.31 -23.36 -6.26
N GLY A 143 56.43 -23.53 -5.57
CA GLY A 143 57.16 -24.75 -5.55
C GLY A 143 56.45 -25.93 -4.86
N GLN A 144 55.38 -25.71 -4.17
CA GLN A 144 54.47 -26.69 -3.59
C GLN A 144 53.23 -26.97 -4.45
N GLY A 145 53.21 -26.45 -5.68
CA GLY A 145 52.06 -26.57 -6.58
C GLY A 145 50.91 -25.58 -6.28
N LYS A 146 51.13 -24.59 -5.39
CA LYS A 146 50.14 -23.56 -5.00
C LYS A 146 50.28 -22.33 -5.89
N LEU A 147 49.24 -21.48 -5.89
CA LEU A 147 49.22 -20.26 -6.72
C LEU A 147 50.05 -19.10 -6.15
N ASN A 148 50.47 -19.17 -4.91
CA ASN A 148 51.21 -18.12 -4.21
C ASN A 148 50.51 -16.73 -4.26
N ARG A 149 49.23 -16.71 -3.90
CA ARG A 149 48.44 -15.48 -3.80
C ARG A 149 47.88 -15.33 -2.39
N PRO A 150 47.81 -14.10 -1.87
CA PRO A 150 47.26 -13.88 -0.54
C PRO A 150 45.71 -14.09 -0.56
N CYS A 151 45.22 -14.67 0.50
CA CYS A 151 43.81 -14.77 0.80
C CYS A 151 43.51 -14.20 2.21
N ARG A 152 42.52 -13.32 2.32
CA ARG A 152 42.02 -12.83 3.59
C ARG A 152 40.75 -13.58 3.93
N ILE A 153 40.77 -14.31 5.05
CA ILE A 153 39.59 -14.95 5.61
C ILE A 153 38.88 -13.94 6.52
N TYR A 154 37.57 -13.74 6.37
CA TYR A 154 36.79 -12.90 7.22
C TYR A 154 35.60 -13.64 7.83
N ALA A 155 35.26 -13.31 9.06
CA ALA A 155 34.12 -13.81 9.81
C ALA A 155 33.41 -12.66 10.50
N PRO A 156 32.06 -12.67 10.57
CA PRO A 156 31.36 -11.75 11.43
C PRO A 156 31.60 -12.14 12.90
N VAL A 157 31.58 -11.12 13.77
CA VAL A 157 31.69 -11.31 15.23
C VAL A 157 30.41 -10.77 15.86
N GLY A 158 29.75 -11.59 16.65
CA GLY A 158 28.51 -11.22 17.33
C GLY A 158 27.82 -12.41 17.98
N THR A 159 26.69 -12.17 18.61
CA THR A 159 25.82 -13.21 19.17
C THR A 159 24.94 -13.83 18.08
N HIS A 160 24.30 -14.96 18.36
CA HIS A 160 23.41 -15.61 17.40
C HIS A 160 22.22 -14.70 17.02
N GLU A 161 21.74 -13.85 17.91
CA GLU A 161 20.65 -12.91 17.63
C GLU A 161 21.08 -11.86 16.60
N THR A 162 22.26 -11.27 16.77
CA THR A 162 22.76 -10.23 15.86
C THR A 162 23.26 -10.79 14.53
N LEU A 163 23.62 -12.07 14.47
CA LEU A 163 24.15 -12.73 13.28
C LEU A 163 23.09 -13.55 12.51
N LEU A 164 21.85 -13.65 12.99
CA LEU A 164 20.84 -14.50 12.38
C LEU A 164 20.62 -14.20 10.90
N ALA A 165 20.39 -12.94 10.55
CA ALA A 165 20.17 -12.53 9.16
C ALA A 165 21.38 -12.85 8.27
N TYR A 166 22.59 -12.70 8.78
CA TYR A 166 23.82 -13.06 8.12
C TYR A 166 23.92 -14.58 7.88
N LEU A 167 23.63 -15.39 8.90
CA LEU A 167 23.69 -16.86 8.81
C LEU A 167 22.64 -17.41 7.85
N VAL A 168 21.39 -16.93 7.93
CA VAL A 168 20.31 -17.32 7.00
C VAL A 168 20.70 -17.03 5.57
N ARG A 169 21.29 -15.86 5.28
CA ARG A 169 21.75 -15.52 3.95
C ARG A 169 22.84 -16.47 3.44
N ARG A 170 23.76 -16.87 4.31
CA ARG A 170 24.80 -17.85 3.95
C ARG A 170 24.20 -19.22 3.65
N LEU A 171 23.23 -19.66 4.43
CA LEU A 171 22.51 -20.92 4.17
C LEU A 171 21.75 -20.88 2.82
N LEU A 172 21.06 -19.79 2.53
CA LEU A 172 20.34 -19.62 1.26
C LEU A 172 21.32 -19.55 0.07
N GLU A 173 22.44 -18.84 0.20
CA GLU A 173 23.46 -18.76 -0.84
C GLU A 173 24.09 -20.13 -1.13
N ASN A 174 24.38 -20.91 -0.10
CA ASN A 174 24.94 -22.25 -0.25
C ASN A 174 23.93 -23.24 -0.81
N GLY A 175 22.66 -23.13 -0.41
CA GLY A 175 21.56 -23.98 -0.88
C GLY A 175 20.99 -23.59 -2.24
N ALA A 176 21.40 -22.46 -2.83
CA ALA A 176 20.93 -22.06 -4.14
C ALA A 176 21.34 -23.04 -5.23
N ASN A 177 20.43 -23.46 -6.09
CA ASN A 177 20.66 -24.44 -7.18
C ASN A 177 21.82 -24.06 -8.10
N THR A 178 22.14 -22.78 -8.21
CA THR A 178 23.24 -22.24 -9.04
C THR A 178 24.51 -21.95 -8.26
N SER A 179 24.53 -22.20 -6.95
CA SER A 179 25.73 -22.03 -6.12
C SER A 179 26.82 -23.05 -6.53
N PHE A 180 28.07 -22.59 -6.70
CA PHE A 180 29.17 -23.47 -6.97
C PHE A 180 29.35 -24.51 -5.85
N VAL A 181 29.12 -24.11 -4.60
CA VAL A 181 29.21 -25.01 -3.43
C VAL A 181 28.15 -26.11 -3.48
N ASN A 182 26.94 -25.78 -3.92
CA ASN A 182 25.86 -26.75 -4.07
C ASN A 182 26.12 -27.69 -5.27
N LEU A 183 26.53 -27.12 -6.39
CA LEU A 183 26.80 -27.88 -7.62
C LEU A 183 27.98 -28.87 -7.48
N ILE A 184 28.98 -28.59 -6.66
CA ILE A 184 30.13 -29.51 -6.43
C ILE A 184 29.70 -30.74 -5.63
N GLY A 185 28.63 -30.68 -4.89
CA GLY A 185 28.04 -31.82 -4.15
C GLY A 185 27.08 -32.68 -4.97
N ASP A 186 26.84 -32.35 -6.24
CA ASP A 186 25.91 -33.05 -7.12
C ASP A 186 26.70 -33.93 -8.09
N ASP A 187 26.72 -35.26 -7.84
CA ASP A 187 27.44 -36.24 -8.65
C ASP A 187 26.93 -36.32 -10.10
N SER A 188 25.80 -35.73 -10.43
CA SER A 188 25.26 -35.67 -11.79
C SER A 188 25.94 -34.59 -12.66
N ILE A 189 26.67 -33.65 -12.05
CA ILE A 189 27.29 -32.52 -12.72
C ILE A 189 28.76 -32.81 -12.98
N SER A 190 29.16 -32.79 -14.28
CA SER A 190 30.57 -33.04 -14.64
C SER A 190 31.48 -31.85 -14.28
N VAL A 191 32.79 -32.12 -14.11
CA VAL A 191 33.77 -31.07 -13.84
C VAL A 191 33.80 -30.02 -14.94
N GLU A 192 33.63 -30.43 -16.23
CA GLU A 192 33.55 -29.53 -17.38
C GLU A 192 32.38 -28.56 -17.29
N GLN A 193 31.25 -29.01 -16.75
CA GLN A 193 30.07 -28.16 -16.51
C GLN A 193 30.35 -27.19 -15.36
N LEU A 194 31.00 -27.63 -14.29
CA LEU A 194 31.34 -26.80 -13.13
C LEU A 194 32.28 -25.64 -13.49
N VAL A 195 33.19 -25.87 -14.42
CA VAL A 195 34.19 -24.89 -14.84
C VAL A 195 33.90 -24.29 -16.22
N ALA A 196 32.66 -24.39 -16.69
CA ALA A 196 32.25 -23.82 -17.97
C ALA A 196 32.51 -22.31 -18.04
N ASP A 197 32.99 -21.84 -19.18
CA ASP A 197 33.23 -20.41 -19.41
C ASP A 197 31.91 -19.64 -19.42
N PRO A 198 31.66 -18.69 -18.50
CA PRO A 198 30.45 -17.93 -18.43
C PRO A 198 30.21 -17.04 -19.67
N VAL A 199 31.25 -16.61 -20.37
CA VAL A 199 31.12 -15.83 -21.60
C VAL A 199 30.51 -16.67 -22.72
N GLN A 200 30.97 -17.91 -22.88
CA GLN A 200 30.41 -18.84 -23.85
C GLN A 200 28.99 -19.26 -23.47
N ALA A 201 28.74 -19.48 -22.19
CA ALA A 201 27.39 -19.79 -21.71
C ALA A 201 26.39 -18.63 -21.95
N ALA A 202 26.80 -17.39 -21.69
CA ALA A 202 26.01 -16.19 -21.98
C ALA A 202 25.73 -16.02 -23.48
N ALA A 203 26.75 -16.29 -24.34
CA ALA A 203 26.59 -16.14 -25.79
C ALA A 203 25.58 -17.12 -26.41
N ARG A 204 25.25 -18.23 -25.74
CA ARG A 204 24.21 -19.18 -26.18
C ARG A 204 22.79 -18.73 -25.91
N ILE A 205 22.59 -17.69 -25.09
CA ILE A 205 21.27 -17.14 -24.77
C ILE A 205 20.83 -16.18 -25.88
N VAL A 206 19.69 -16.44 -26.48
CA VAL A 206 19.16 -15.67 -27.62
C VAL A 206 17.82 -15.03 -27.21
N PRO A 207 17.68 -13.70 -27.35
CA PRO A 207 18.73 -12.73 -27.67
C PRO A 207 19.72 -12.56 -26.51
N LEU A 208 20.95 -12.19 -26.84
CA LEU A 208 21.97 -11.92 -25.80
C LEU A 208 21.48 -10.79 -24.88
N GLY A 209 21.57 -11.00 -23.56
CA GLY A 209 21.05 -10.07 -22.57
C GLY A 209 19.60 -10.33 -22.16
N ALA A 210 18.92 -11.36 -22.70
CA ALA A 210 17.56 -11.72 -22.33
C ALA A 210 17.42 -11.92 -20.81
N ALA A 211 16.36 -11.34 -20.24
CA ALA A 211 16.00 -11.56 -18.84
C ALA A 211 15.64 -13.03 -18.56
N HIS A 212 15.57 -13.39 -17.28
CA HIS A 212 15.14 -14.73 -16.88
C HIS A 212 13.63 -14.88 -17.10
N GLU A 213 13.19 -15.97 -17.73
CA GLU A 213 11.80 -16.20 -18.15
C GLU A 213 10.81 -16.27 -16.98
N LYS A 214 11.25 -16.78 -15.83
CA LYS A 214 10.45 -16.90 -14.61
C LYS A 214 10.39 -15.62 -13.78
N ILE A 215 11.07 -14.55 -14.22
CA ILE A 215 11.08 -13.25 -13.54
C ILE A 215 10.51 -12.22 -14.51
N PRO A 216 9.17 -11.99 -14.49
CA PRO A 216 8.52 -11.02 -15.37
C PRO A 216 9.09 -9.62 -15.12
N LEU A 217 9.04 -8.75 -16.13
CA LEU A 217 9.37 -7.34 -15.90
C LEU A 217 8.41 -6.72 -14.86
N PRO A 218 8.83 -5.68 -14.14
CA PRO A 218 7.95 -5.04 -13.14
C PRO A 218 6.59 -4.63 -13.69
N ARG A 219 6.52 -4.15 -14.94
CA ARG A 219 5.26 -3.81 -15.62
C ARG A 219 4.33 -5.00 -15.87
N ASP A 220 4.90 -6.21 -15.99
CA ASP A 220 4.18 -7.44 -16.35
C ASP A 220 3.88 -8.31 -15.09
N LEU A 221 4.02 -7.73 -13.90
CA LEU A 221 3.86 -8.41 -12.61
C LEU A 221 2.50 -9.13 -12.47
N TYR A 222 1.44 -8.58 -13.04
CA TYR A 222 0.08 -9.12 -12.97
C TYR A 222 -0.33 -9.92 -14.22
N GLY A 223 0.65 -10.32 -15.03
CA GLY A 223 0.43 -11.13 -16.25
C GLY A 223 -0.47 -10.43 -17.26
N SER A 224 -1.42 -11.19 -17.84
CA SER A 224 -2.35 -10.67 -18.85
C SER A 224 -3.53 -9.89 -18.28
N ALA A 225 -3.76 -9.92 -16.98
CA ALA A 225 -4.89 -9.24 -16.35
C ALA A 225 -4.77 -7.71 -16.47
N ARG A 226 -3.63 -7.17 -16.06
CA ARG A 226 -3.36 -5.73 -16.19
C ARG A 226 -1.87 -5.44 -16.16
N ALA A 227 -1.45 -4.36 -16.80
CA ALA A 227 -0.10 -3.83 -16.59
C ALA A 227 0.01 -3.19 -15.20
N ASN A 228 1.14 -3.44 -14.50
CA ASN A 228 1.48 -2.69 -13.29
C ASN A 228 1.74 -1.22 -13.64
N SER A 229 1.43 -0.30 -12.73
CA SER A 229 1.68 1.13 -12.91
C SER A 229 3.17 1.45 -12.98
N ALA A 230 3.55 2.35 -13.88
CA ALA A 230 4.93 2.78 -14.02
C ALA A 230 5.36 3.68 -12.87
N GLY A 231 6.53 3.40 -12.30
CA GLY A 231 7.19 4.27 -11.33
C GLY A 231 8.27 5.14 -11.95
N LEU A 232 8.93 5.94 -11.12
CA LEU A 232 10.04 6.80 -11.50
C LEU A 232 11.26 6.49 -10.64
N ASP A 233 12.37 6.11 -11.27
CA ASP A 233 13.64 5.86 -10.56
C ASP A 233 14.31 7.18 -10.16
N LEU A 234 14.14 7.57 -8.90
CA LEU A 234 14.75 8.79 -8.33
C LEU A 234 16.27 8.67 -8.12
N SER A 235 16.87 7.50 -8.35
CA SER A 235 18.32 7.33 -8.36
C SER A 235 18.96 7.55 -9.74
N ASN A 236 18.15 7.78 -10.78
CA ASN A 236 18.59 7.98 -12.15
C ASN A 236 18.73 9.49 -12.46
N GLU A 237 19.96 9.97 -12.68
CA GLU A 237 20.29 11.38 -12.93
C GLU A 237 19.53 11.99 -14.13
N HIS A 238 19.34 11.22 -15.21
CA HIS A 238 18.57 11.69 -16.37
C HIS A 238 17.09 11.89 -16.02
N ARG A 239 16.51 10.96 -15.24
CA ARG A 239 15.13 11.09 -14.75
C ARG A 239 14.98 12.26 -13.78
N LEU A 240 15.97 12.47 -12.90
CA LEU A 240 15.99 13.62 -11.99
C LEU A 240 16.11 14.95 -12.74
N GLY A 241 16.95 15.03 -13.77
CA GLY A 241 17.06 16.22 -14.61
C GLY A 241 15.74 16.58 -15.30
N SER A 242 15.06 15.58 -15.88
CA SER A 242 13.72 15.76 -16.47
C SER A 242 12.69 16.18 -15.43
N LEU A 243 12.66 15.52 -14.27
CA LEU A 243 11.75 15.84 -13.17
C LEU A 243 11.99 17.29 -12.66
N SER A 244 13.24 17.69 -12.45
CA SER A 244 13.57 19.06 -12.03
C SER A 244 13.02 20.10 -13.00
N ALA A 245 13.17 19.88 -14.31
CA ALA A 245 12.61 20.77 -15.33
C ALA A 245 11.07 20.82 -15.26
N ALA A 246 10.40 19.67 -15.08
CA ALA A 246 8.95 19.61 -14.94
C ALA A 246 8.45 20.33 -13.68
N LEU A 247 9.14 20.16 -12.54
CA LEU A 247 8.82 20.85 -11.29
C LEU A 247 8.92 22.38 -11.43
N GLN A 248 9.99 22.87 -12.09
CA GLN A 248 10.16 24.31 -12.35
C GLN A 248 9.08 24.86 -13.29
N ALA A 249 8.74 24.12 -14.35
CA ALA A 249 7.65 24.50 -15.27
C ALA A 249 6.30 24.52 -14.54
N GLY A 250 6.03 23.54 -13.71
CA GLY A 250 4.83 23.44 -12.88
C GLY A 250 4.70 24.56 -11.86
N ALA A 251 5.83 25.01 -11.28
CA ALA A 251 5.84 26.15 -10.36
C ALA A 251 5.47 27.48 -11.03
N ALA A 252 5.74 27.62 -12.32
CA ALA A 252 5.38 28.82 -13.12
C ALA A 252 3.95 28.74 -13.70
N THR A 253 3.28 27.59 -13.60
CA THR A 253 1.94 27.39 -14.17
C THR A 253 0.87 28.03 -13.29
N PRO A 254 -0.03 28.86 -13.82
CA PRO A 254 -1.14 29.42 -13.05
C PRO A 254 -2.28 28.37 -12.90
N TRP A 255 -2.11 27.46 -11.97
CA TRP A 255 -3.09 26.39 -11.74
C TRP A 255 -4.43 26.96 -11.31
N ARG A 256 -5.51 26.40 -11.86
CA ARG A 256 -6.89 26.81 -11.55
C ARG A 256 -7.80 25.60 -11.37
N ALA A 257 -8.70 25.70 -10.39
CA ALA A 257 -9.81 24.77 -10.21
C ALA A 257 -11.12 25.56 -10.18
N MET A 258 -12.13 25.03 -10.83
CA MET A 258 -13.50 25.61 -10.86
C MET A 258 -14.51 24.51 -11.11
N PRO A 259 -15.82 24.75 -10.92
CA PRO A 259 -16.85 23.79 -11.28
C PRO A 259 -16.73 23.39 -12.76
N MET A 260 -16.59 22.08 -13.01
CA MET A 260 -16.54 21.50 -14.35
C MET A 260 -17.85 20.75 -14.58
N LEU A 261 -18.84 21.42 -15.11
CA LEU A 261 -20.21 20.91 -15.27
C LEU A 261 -20.41 20.41 -16.70
N GLY A 262 -21.26 19.44 -16.94
CA GLY A 262 -21.71 18.95 -18.23
C GLY A 262 -21.06 19.62 -19.46
N ASP A 263 -21.87 20.06 -20.41
CA ASP A 263 -21.38 20.82 -21.57
C ASP A 263 -21.33 22.35 -21.33
N ALA A 264 -21.72 22.81 -20.12
CA ALA A 264 -21.69 24.21 -19.76
C ALA A 264 -20.32 24.60 -19.22
N GLU A 265 -19.62 25.52 -19.88
CA GLU A 265 -18.42 26.13 -19.35
C GLU A 265 -18.81 27.13 -18.24
N SER A 266 -18.32 26.89 -17.03
CA SER A 266 -18.36 27.90 -15.96
C SER A 266 -17.40 29.03 -16.31
N ALA A 267 -17.84 30.28 -16.24
CA ALA A 267 -16.95 31.42 -16.44
C ALA A 267 -16.08 31.62 -15.21
N TRP A 268 -14.78 31.84 -15.42
CA TRP A 268 -13.87 32.20 -14.34
C TRP A 268 -14.19 33.63 -13.82
N ASP A 269 -14.39 33.73 -12.52
CA ASP A 269 -14.59 35.01 -11.82
C ASP A 269 -13.45 35.25 -10.84
N GLU A 270 -12.61 36.23 -11.16
CA GLU A 270 -11.43 36.60 -10.38
C GLU A 270 -11.80 37.08 -8.95
N ALA A 271 -12.98 37.69 -8.79
CA ALA A 271 -13.43 38.18 -7.50
C ALA A 271 -13.90 37.06 -6.54
N ARG A 272 -14.28 35.91 -7.08
CA ARG A 272 -14.69 34.72 -6.30
C ARG A 272 -13.53 33.73 -6.06
N ALA A 273 -12.43 33.91 -6.76
CA ALA A 273 -11.31 32.99 -6.71
C ALA A 273 -10.48 33.18 -5.43
N MET A 274 -10.17 32.08 -4.76
CA MET A 274 -9.37 32.04 -3.54
C MET A 274 -8.01 31.38 -3.82
N ASP A 275 -6.99 31.78 -3.08
CA ASP A 275 -5.66 31.21 -3.21
C ASP A 275 -5.58 29.83 -2.55
N VAL A 276 -4.88 28.91 -3.22
CA VAL A 276 -4.49 27.60 -2.69
C VAL A 276 -3.01 27.70 -2.34
N LEU A 277 -2.70 27.57 -1.05
CA LEU A 277 -1.36 27.78 -0.51
C LEU A 277 -0.60 26.47 -0.33
N ASN A 278 0.72 26.55 -0.46
CA ASN A 278 1.62 25.43 -0.20
C ASN A 278 1.74 25.19 1.33
N PRO A 279 1.38 24.01 1.86
CA PRO A 279 1.51 23.72 3.28
C PRO A 279 2.95 23.75 3.81
N ALA A 280 3.95 23.58 2.94
CA ALA A 280 5.37 23.67 3.31
C ALA A 280 5.90 25.12 3.37
N ASP A 281 5.30 26.01 2.61
CA ASP A 281 5.62 27.45 2.62
C ASP A 281 4.38 28.28 2.27
N GLN A 282 3.70 28.81 3.26
CA GLN A 282 2.44 29.54 3.10
C GLN A 282 2.58 30.86 2.31
N ARG A 283 3.79 31.26 1.95
CA ARG A 283 4.06 32.41 1.05
C ARG A 283 3.96 32.01 -0.44
N ASP A 284 3.98 30.70 -0.73
CA ASP A 284 3.89 30.15 -2.06
C ASP A 284 2.41 29.88 -2.42
N VAL A 285 1.90 30.64 -3.38
CA VAL A 285 0.56 30.42 -3.95
C VAL A 285 0.68 29.38 -5.06
N VAL A 286 0.16 28.19 -4.83
CA VAL A 286 0.20 27.07 -5.79
C VAL A 286 -0.70 27.34 -6.98
N GLY A 287 -1.89 27.86 -6.71
CA GLY A 287 -2.90 28.17 -7.71
C GLY A 287 -4.12 28.83 -7.07
N ARG A 288 -5.24 28.87 -7.80
CA ARG A 288 -6.48 29.46 -7.32
C ARG A 288 -7.68 28.58 -7.58
N VAL A 289 -8.67 28.62 -6.69
CA VAL A 289 -9.91 27.87 -6.79
C VAL A 289 -11.12 28.82 -6.78
N MET A 290 -12.09 28.53 -7.63
CA MET A 290 -13.44 29.10 -7.57
C MET A 290 -14.40 27.99 -7.14
N GLU A 291 -14.99 28.13 -5.96
CA GLU A 291 -15.92 27.16 -5.42
C GLU A 291 -17.25 27.13 -6.19
N ALA A 292 -17.91 25.97 -6.18
CA ALA A 292 -19.29 25.81 -6.65
C ALA A 292 -20.26 26.60 -5.77
N ASP A 293 -21.44 26.87 -6.30
CA ASP A 293 -22.58 27.43 -5.57
C ASP A 293 -23.83 26.54 -5.74
N ALA A 294 -24.91 26.90 -5.14
CA ALA A 294 -26.18 26.14 -5.19
C ALA A 294 -26.65 25.93 -6.64
N GLN A 295 -26.49 26.95 -7.51
CA GLN A 295 -26.89 26.83 -8.91
C GLN A 295 -26.01 25.80 -9.66
N ALA A 296 -24.72 25.76 -9.34
CA ALA A 296 -23.80 24.78 -9.88
C ALA A 296 -24.17 23.35 -9.43
N VAL A 297 -24.60 23.16 -8.17
CA VAL A 297 -25.06 21.85 -7.67
C VAL A 297 -26.29 21.38 -8.45
N ASP A 298 -27.31 22.22 -8.62
CA ASP A 298 -28.51 21.87 -9.38
C ASP A 298 -28.19 21.60 -10.88
N ALA A 299 -27.30 22.38 -11.48
CA ALA A 299 -26.90 22.20 -12.86
C ALA A 299 -26.13 20.89 -13.06
N ALA A 300 -25.23 20.57 -12.12
CA ALA A 300 -24.47 19.32 -12.14
C ALA A 300 -25.37 18.10 -12.05
N LEU A 301 -26.36 18.12 -11.18
CA LEU A 301 -27.29 17.00 -11.01
C LEU A 301 -28.21 16.82 -12.22
N ARG A 302 -28.68 17.91 -12.83
CA ARG A 302 -29.42 17.83 -14.08
C ARG A 302 -28.58 17.23 -15.21
N ALA A 303 -27.32 17.68 -15.34
CA ALA A 303 -26.41 17.16 -16.36
C ALA A 303 -26.07 15.68 -16.12
N ALA A 304 -25.81 15.28 -14.87
CA ALA A 304 -25.56 13.89 -14.49
C ALA A 304 -26.77 12.99 -14.77
N GLY A 305 -27.99 13.44 -14.41
CA GLY A 305 -29.22 12.72 -14.66
C GLY A 305 -29.50 12.52 -16.17
N ASN A 306 -29.26 13.55 -16.99
CA ASN A 306 -29.39 13.47 -18.44
C ASN A 306 -28.35 12.53 -19.08
N ALA A 307 -27.12 12.50 -18.56
CA ALA A 307 -26.05 11.66 -19.06
C ALA A 307 -26.15 10.19 -18.59
N ALA A 308 -26.84 9.92 -17.47
CA ALA A 308 -26.90 8.58 -16.87
C ALA A 308 -27.42 7.50 -17.84
N PRO A 309 -28.55 7.65 -18.55
CA PRO A 309 -29.02 6.62 -19.46
C PRO A 309 -28.06 6.41 -20.64
N ILE A 310 -27.35 7.44 -21.12
CA ILE A 310 -26.39 7.37 -22.22
C ILE A 310 -25.15 6.60 -21.74
N TRP A 311 -24.59 6.96 -20.59
CA TRP A 311 -23.40 6.31 -20.04
C TRP A 311 -23.67 4.86 -19.64
N GLN A 312 -24.82 4.58 -19.03
CA GLN A 312 -25.27 3.21 -18.72
C GLN A 312 -25.36 2.33 -19.96
N SER A 313 -25.88 2.85 -21.08
CA SER A 313 -26.02 2.11 -22.33
C SER A 313 -24.72 1.99 -23.12
N THR A 314 -23.67 2.76 -22.74
CA THR A 314 -22.35 2.65 -23.35
C THR A 314 -21.78 1.23 -23.10
N PRO A 315 -21.30 0.52 -24.14
CA PRO A 315 -20.75 -0.82 -23.98
C PRO A 315 -19.67 -0.89 -22.90
N VAL A 316 -19.67 -1.95 -22.12
CA VAL A 316 -18.71 -2.16 -21.01
C VAL A 316 -17.27 -1.98 -21.49
N GLN A 317 -16.95 -2.54 -22.66
CA GLN A 317 -15.62 -2.45 -23.29
C GLN A 317 -15.23 -0.99 -23.60
N ALA A 318 -16.19 -0.18 -24.03
CA ALA A 318 -15.94 1.23 -24.35
C ALA A 318 -15.67 2.04 -23.07
N ARG A 319 -16.41 1.79 -21.99
CA ARG A 319 -16.15 2.39 -20.67
C ARG A 319 -14.76 2.00 -20.17
N ALA A 320 -14.42 0.72 -20.21
CA ALA A 320 -13.11 0.19 -19.81
C ALA A 320 -11.95 0.82 -20.63
N GLN A 321 -12.14 1.01 -21.94
CA GLN A 321 -11.14 1.67 -22.80
C GLN A 321 -10.94 3.15 -22.42
N CYS A 322 -11.98 3.89 -22.02
CA CYS A 322 -11.83 5.25 -21.51
C CYS A 322 -10.95 5.27 -20.25
N LEU A 323 -11.20 4.36 -19.29
CA LEU A 323 -10.40 4.25 -18.08
C LEU A 323 -8.93 3.90 -18.36
N ARG A 324 -8.68 2.95 -19.28
CA ARG A 324 -7.29 2.62 -19.69
C ARG A 324 -6.58 3.77 -20.39
N ARG A 325 -7.31 4.58 -21.19
CA ARG A 325 -6.74 5.81 -21.78
C ARG A 325 -6.40 6.83 -20.71
N ALA A 326 -7.28 7.02 -19.72
CA ALA A 326 -7.01 7.89 -18.58
C ALA A 326 -5.78 7.45 -17.80
N ALA A 327 -5.64 6.15 -17.54
CA ALA A 327 -4.45 5.59 -16.88
C ALA A 327 -3.16 5.90 -17.64
N ARG A 328 -3.17 5.77 -18.98
CA ARG A 328 -2.01 6.12 -19.82
C ARG A 328 -1.71 7.61 -19.76
N LEU A 329 -2.72 8.48 -19.84
CA LEU A 329 -2.54 9.93 -19.77
C LEU A 329 -1.99 10.39 -18.41
N LEU A 330 -2.37 9.73 -17.30
CA LEU A 330 -1.77 9.97 -15.98
C LEU A 330 -0.28 9.63 -15.96
N GLU A 331 0.11 8.49 -16.53
CA GLU A 331 1.54 8.11 -16.63
C GLU A 331 2.32 9.06 -17.54
N GLU A 332 1.76 9.46 -18.70
CA GLU A 332 2.38 10.42 -19.61
C GLU A 332 2.60 11.82 -18.97
N GLN A 333 1.69 12.24 -18.10
CA GLN A 333 1.75 13.51 -17.39
C GLN A 333 2.32 13.41 -15.97
N MET A 334 2.86 12.25 -15.58
CA MET A 334 3.28 11.97 -14.20
C MET A 334 4.13 13.11 -13.61
N GLN A 335 5.20 13.53 -14.26
CA GLN A 335 6.13 14.52 -13.70
C GLN A 335 5.46 15.89 -13.43
N THR A 336 4.52 16.30 -14.26
CA THR A 336 3.72 17.52 -14.07
C THR A 336 2.81 17.38 -12.85
N LEU A 337 2.13 16.23 -12.71
CA LEU A 337 1.26 15.94 -11.58
C LEU A 337 2.03 15.83 -10.27
N LEU A 338 3.25 15.26 -10.30
CA LEU A 338 4.13 15.21 -9.11
C LEU A 338 4.40 16.61 -8.56
N GLY A 339 4.74 17.57 -9.43
CA GLY A 339 4.99 18.95 -9.02
C GLY A 339 3.80 19.61 -8.34
N LEU A 340 2.60 19.35 -8.85
CA LEU A 340 1.38 19.87 -8.27
C LEU A 340 1.07 19.20 -6.91
N ILE A 341 1.16 17.87 -6.80
CA ILE A 341 0.91 17.13 -5.56
C ILE A 341 1.89 17.54 -4.45
N VAL A 342 3.19 17.71 -4.78
CA VAL A 342 4.21 18.15 -3.82
C VAL A 342 3.85 19.51 -3.22
N ARG A 343 3.42 20.47 -4.06
CA ARG A 343 3.12 21.83 -3.61
C ARG A 343 1.75 21.96 -2.95
N GLU A 344 0.71 21.33 -3.51
CA GLU A 344 -0.68 21.46 -3.01
C GLU A 344 -0.92 20.63 -1.75
N ALA A 345 -0.39 19.40 -1.70
CA ALA A 345 -0.63 18.46 -0.61
C ALA A 345 0.57 18.25 0.34
N GLY A 346 1.70 18.91 0.09
CA GLY A 346 2.89 18.80 0.94
C GLY A 346 3.53 17.41 0.95
N LYS A 347 3.36 16.62 -0.10
CA LYS A 347 3.87 15.24 -0.17
C LYS A 347 5.30 15.19 -0.70
N THR A 348 6.12 14.26 -0.17
CA THR A 348 7.44 13.97 -0.72
C THR A 348 7.32 13.41 -2.15
N LEU A 349 8.39 13.48 -2.93
CA LEU A 349 8.38 12.98 -4.31
C LEU A 349 8.03 11.49 -4.38
N SER A 350 8.53 10.66 -3.46
CA SER A 350 8.19 9.24 -3.40
C SER A 350 6.70 9.01 -3.12
N ASN A 351 6.11 9.78 -2.21
CA ASN A 351 4.68 9.74 -1.93
C ASN A 351 3.83 10.23 -3.11
N ALA A 352 4.26 11.27 -3.82
CA ALA A 352 3.58 11.76 -5.00
C ALA A 352 3.62 10.75 -6.16
N ILE A 353 4.74 10.02 -6.35
CA ILE A 353 4.83 8.92 -7.30
C ILE A 353 3.82 7.82 -6.94
N ALA A 354 3.73 7.44 -5.66
CA ALA A 354 2.76 6.45 -5.20
C ALA A 354 1.31 6.87 -5.48
N GLU A 355 0.97 8.15 -5.31
CA GLU A 355 -0.35 8.72 -5.65
C GLU A 355 -0.72 8.50 -7.13
N VAL A 356 0.19 8.87 -8.03
CA VAL A 356 -0.08 8.72 -9.48
C VAL A 356 -0.21 7.24 -9.84
N ARG A 357 0.66 6.38 -9.29
CA ARG A 357 0.64 4.94 -9.52
C ARG A 357 -0.64 4.28 -9.03
N GLU A 358 -1.09 4.62 -7.83
CA GLU A 358 -2.32 4.09 -7.25
C GLU A 358 -3.55 4.52 -8.07
N ALA A 359 -3.61 5.77 -8.52
CA ALA A 359 -4.66 6.25 -9.42
C ALA A 359 -4.70 5.45 -10.74
N VAL A 360 -3.53 5.19 -11.34
CA VAL A 360 -3.38 4.37 -12.56
C VAL A 360 -3.86 2.93 -12.32
N ASP A 361 -3.47 2.35 -11.17
CA ASP A 361 -3.85 0.98 -10.81
C ASP A 361 -5.36 0.84 -10.58
N PHE A 362 -6.03 1.81 -9.96
CA PHE A 362 -7.50 1.81 -9.82
C PHE A 362 -8.18 1.82 -11.20
N LEU A 363 -7.75 2.70 -12.09
CA LEU A 363 -8.32 2.79 -13.45
C LEU A 363 -8.18 1.48 -14.22
N ARG A 364 -7.02 0.84 -14.15
CA ARG A 364 -6.75 -0.43 -14.82
C ARG A 364 -7.50 -1.60 -14.17
N TYR A 365 -7.52 -1.66 -12.84
CA TYR A 365 -8.18 -2.74 -12.10
C TYR A 365 -9.69 -2.77 -12.37
N TYR A 366 -10.36 -1.62 -12.25
CA TYR A 366 -11.80 -1.55 -12.49
C TYR A 366 -12.17 -1.72 -13.96
N ALA A 367 -11.31 -1.26 -14.89
CA ALA A 367 -11.51 -1.53 -16.32
C ALA A 367 -11.45 -3.03 -16.63
N ASP A 368 -10.50 -3.75 -16.05
CA ASP A 368 -10.37 -5.20 -16.22
C ASP A 368 -11.54 -5.95 -15.56
N GLN A 369 -11.94 -5.54 -14.36
CA GLN A 369 -13.03 -6.20 -13.65
C GLN A 369 -14.36 -6.10 -14.41
N VAL A 370 -14.74 -4.91 -14.90
CA VAL A 370 -16.02 -4.76 -15.61
C VAL A 370 -16.04 -5.50 -16.93
N GLU A 371 -14.93 -5.59 -17.65
CA GLU A 371 -14.87 -6.37 -18.90
C GLU A 371 -15.04 -7.87 -18.67
N ARG A 372 -14.57 -8.38 -17.55
CA ARG A 372 -14.67 -9.81 -17.21
C ARG A 372 -16.00 -10.22 -16.60
N GLU A 373 -16.61 -9.34 -15.82
CA GLU A 373 -17.68 -9.71 -14.90
C GLU A 373 -19.02 -9.06 -15.22
N PHE A 374 -19.05 -7.92 -15.96
CA PHE A 374 -20.25 -7.12 -16.12
C PHE A 374 -20.84 -7.23 -17.52
N ASP A 375 -22.16 -7.18 -17.55
CA ASP A 375 -23.00 -7.09 -18.73
C ASP A 375 -24.09 -6.05 -18.50
N ASN A 376 -24.31 -5.15 -19.47
CA ASN A 376 -25.26 -4.04 -19.34
C ASN A 376 -26.72 -4.51 -19.21
N ASP A 377 -27.07 -5.74 -19.62
CA ASP A 377 -28.41 -6.27 -19.50
C ASP A 377 -28.72 -6.76 -18.09
N THR A 378 -27.71 -7.27 -17.37
CA THR A 378 -27.84 -7.88 -16.06
C THR A 378 -27.27 -7.04 -14.91
N HIS A 379 -26.37 -6.09 -15.19
CA HIS A 379 -25.75 -5.19 -14.21
C HIS A 379 -26.20 -3.75 -14.46
N ARG A 380 -27.12 -3.25 -13.63
CA ARG A 380 -27.67 -1.89 -13.74
C ARG A 380 -27.03 -0.96 -12.70
N PRO A 381 -26.47 0.18 -13.11
CA PRO A 381 -25.90 1.15 -12.18
C PRO A 381 -26.98 1.82 -11.29
N LEU A 382 -26.54 2.48 -10.23
CA LEU A 382 -27.39 3.29 -9.36
C LEU A 382 -27.92 4.55 -10.06
N GLY A 383 -27.08 5.21 -10.86
CA GLY A 383 -27.35 6.51 -11.49
C GLY A 383 -26.30 7.54 -11.09
N PRO A 384 -26.69 8.80 -10.77
CA PRO A 384 -25.73 9.81 -10.27
C PRO A 384 -25.19 9.44 -8.88
N VAL A 385 -23.86 9.25 -8.79
CA VAL A 385 -23.12 8.91 -7.56
C VAL A 385 -22.28 10.10 -7.14
N LEU A 386 -22.37 10.45 -5.86
CA LEU A 386 -21.53 11.48 -5.23
C LEU A 386 -20.26 10.84 -4.69
N CYS A 387 -19.11 11.34 -5.13
CA CYS A 387 -17.78 10.94 -4.63
C CYS A 387 -17.18 12.09 -3.83
N ILE A 388 -17.02 11.91 -2.52
CA ILE A 388 -16.39 12.88 -1.61
C ILE A 388 -15.04 12.30 -1.19
N SER A 389 -13.96 12.92 -1.65
CA SER A 389 -12.59 12.42 -1.44
C SER A 389 -11.82 13.27 -0.43
N PRO A 390 -10.81 12.69 0.26
CA PRO A 390 -10.00 13.38 1.24
C PRO A 390 -8.83 14.12 0.61
N TRP A 391 -8.20 14.98 1.39
CA TRP A 391 -7.01 15.73 0.98
C TRP A 391 -5.68 14.93 1.07
N ASN A 392 -5.63 13.87 1.89
CA ASN A 392 -4.40 13.13 2.16
C ASN A 392 -4.01 12.14 1.04
N PHE A 393 -4.96 11.78 0.17
CA PHE A 393 -4.75 11.08 -1.11
C PHE A 393 -5.54 11.77 -2.21
N PRO A 394 -5.13 13.00 -2.57
CA PRO A 394 -5.97 13.89 -3.38
C PRO A 394 -6.12 13.46 -4.83
N LEU A 395 -5.21 12.64 -5.35
CA LEU A 395 -5.29 12.04 -6.69
C LEU A 395 -5.75 10.59 -6.63
N ALA A 396 -5.12 9.77 -5.78
CA ALA A 396 -5.34 8.32 -5.77
C ALA A 396 -6.76 7.94 -5.33
N ILE A 397 -7.19 8.36 -4.13
CA ILE A 397 -8.53 8.04 -3.63
C ILE A 397 -9.60 8.75 -4.44
N PHE A 398 -9.38 10.02 -4.83
CA PHE A 398 -10.27 10.74 -5.74
C PHE A 398 -10.52 9.95 -7.02
N THR A 399 -9.45 9.55 -7.70
CA THR A 399 -9.55 8.79 -8.95
C THR A 399 -10.15 7.40 -8.71
N GLY A 400 -9.82 6.75 -7.61
CA GLY A 400 -10.33 5.42 -7.26
C GLY A 400 -11.85 5.39 -7.11
N GLN A 401 -12.43 6.36 -6.38
CA GLN A 401 -13.89 6.50 -6.25
C GLN A 401 -14.54 6.82 -7.59
N VAL A 402 -14.04 7.81 -8.32
CA VAL A 402 -14.57 8.24 -9.61
C VAL A 402 -14.48 7.11 -10.64
N ALA A 403 -13.35 6.41 -10.72
CA ALA A 403 -13.14 5.30 -11.65
C ALA A 403 -14.09 4.12 -11.37
N ALA A 404 -14.29 3.76 -10.11
CA ALA A 404 -15.20 2.69 -9.73
C ALA A 404 -16.65 3.00 -10.15
N ALA A 405 -17.13 4.21 -9.84
CA ALA A 405 -18.46 4.63 -10.20
C ALA A 405 -18.67 4.67 -11.73
N LEU A 406 -17.72 5.23 -12.48
CA LEU A 406 -17.75 5.27 -13.94
C LEU A 406 -17.69 3.89 -14.58
N ALA A 407 -16.83 3.00 -14.08
CA ALA A 407 -16.69 1.62 -14.55
C ALA A 407 -18.02 0.88 -14.44
N ALA A 408 -18.69 0.98 -13.28
CA ALA A 408 -19.98 0.37 -13.04
C ALA A 408 -21.13 0.97 -13.87
N GLY A 409 -20.89 2.08 -14.60
CA GLY A 409 -21.87 2.72 -15.48
C GLY A 409 -22.62 3.89 -14.83
N ASN A 410 -22.21 4.33 -13.65
CA ASN A 410 -22.76 5.49 -12.97
C ASN A 410 -22.21 6.80 -13.53
N THR A 411 -22.98 7.89 -13.41
CA THR A 411 -22.45 9.25 -13.56
C THR A 411 -21.95 9.76 -12.23
N VAL A 412 -20.98 10.66 -12.23
CA VAL A 412 -20.23 11.06 -11.04
C VAL A 412 -20.31 12.57 -10.80
N LEU A 413 -20.59 12.90 -9.57
CA LEU A 413 -20.44 14.22 -8.96
C LEU A 413 -19.23 14.17 -8.05
N ALA A 414 -18.08 14.66 -8.50
CA ALA A 414 -16.81 14.56 -7.77
C ALA A 414 -16.59 15.83 -6.93
N LYS A 415 -16.62 15.68 -5.61
CA LYS A 415 -16.30 16.74 -4.65
C LYS A 415 -14.95 16.46 -4.00
N PRO A 416 -13.88 17.13 -4.42
CA PRO A 416 -12.57 17.03 -3.77
C PRO A 416 -12.60 17.68 -2.38
N ALA A 417 -11.59 17.39 -1.56
CA ALA A 417 -11.35 18.17 -0.36
C ALA A 417 -11.03 19.63 -0.72
N GLU A 418 -11.42 20.57 0.14
CA GLU A 418 -11.18 22.01 -0.06
C GLU A 418 -9.70 22.39 -0.07
N GLN A 419 -8.83 21.57 0.56
CA GLN A 419 -7.38 21.79 0.60
C GLN A 419 -6.69 21.42 -0.72
N THR A 420 -7.29 20.54 -1.55
CA THR A 420 -6.62 19.95 -2.72
C THR A 420 -7.48 19.94 -3.99
N PRO A 421 -8.05 21.08 -4.40
CA PRO A 421 -8.94 21.16 -5.56
C PRO A 421 -8.19 21.15 -6.91
N LEU A 422 -6.92 21.57 -6.95
CA LEU A 422 -6.18 21.76 -8.21
C LEU A 422 -5.83 20.43 -8.87
N ILE A 423 -5.31 19.47 -8.09
CA ILE A 423 -4.98 18.14 -8.62
C ILE A 423 -6.24 17.37 -9.04
N ALA A 424 -7.35 17.55 -8.33
CA ALA A 424 -8.64 16.96 -8.69
C ALA A 424 -9.17 17.51 -10.03
N ALA A 425 -8.98 18.83 -10.29
CA ALA A 425 -9.34 19.44 -11.57
C ALA A 425 -8.52 18.85 -12.72
N GLN A 426 -7.22 18.59 -12.51
CA GLN A 426 -6.38 17.90 -13.49
C GLN A 426 -6.88 16.47 -13.74
N ALA A 427 -7.23 15.73 -12.70
CA ALA A 427 -7.76 14.38 -12.83
C ALA A 427 -9.05 14.34 -13.68
N VAL A 428 -10.02 15.24 -13.44
CA VAL A 428 -11.25 15.32 -14.24
C VAL A 428 -10.95 15.74 -15.68
N GLY A 429 -10.02 16.68 -15.89
CA GLY A 429 -9.54 17.06 -17.22
C GLY A 429 -8.98 15.87 -18.00
N ILE A 430 -8.15 15.05 -17.36
CA ILE A 430 -7.59 13.82 -17.95
C ILE A 430 -8.68 12.78 -18.26
N LEU A 431 -9.65 12.58 -17.36
CA LEU A 431 -10.76 11.66 -17.59
C LEU A 431 -11.60 12.08 -18.82
N ARG A 432 -11.89 13.39 -18.95
CA ARG A 432 -12.60 13.94 -20.13
C ARG A 432 -11.77 13.80 -21.41
N ALA A 433 -10.46 14.10 -21.35
CA ALA A 433 -9.55 13.89 -22.48
C ALA A 433 -9.45 12.41 -22.90
N ALA A 434 -9.65 11.50 -21.97
CA ALA A 434 -9.71 10.06 -22.25
C ALA A 434 -11.02 9.61 -22.93
N GLY A 435 -11.98 10.52 -23.11
CA GLY A 435 -13.24 10.28 -23.82
C GLY A 435 -14.44 10.00 -22.91
N ILE A 436 -14.34 10.27 -21.60
CA ILE A 436 -15.49 10.23 -20.70
C ILE A 436 -16.32 11.51 -20.95
N PRO A 437 -17.62 11.39 -21.23
CA PRO A 437 -18.47 12.55 -21.52
C PRO A 437 -18.51 13.54 -20.34
N PRO A 438 -18.51 14.86 -20.58
CA PRO A 438 -18.57 15.87 -19.52
C PRO A 438 -19.73 15.69 -18.54
N GLY A 439 -20.91 15.27 -19.02
CA GLY A 439 -22.05 14.97 -18.16
C GLY A 439 -21.88 13.70 -17.29
N ALA A 440 -20.99 12.79 -17.68
CA ALA A 440 -20.75 11.57 -16.92
C ALA A 440 -19.76 11.79 -15.75
N VAL A 441 -18.89 12.81 -15.81
CA VAL A 441 -17.97 13.18 -14.74
C VAL A 441 -17.91 14.69 -14.58
N GLN A 442 -18.24 15.17 -13.37
CA GLN A 442 -18.30 16.60 -13.05
C GLN A 442 -17.53 16.89 -11.77
N LEU A 443 -16.87 18.04 -11.72
CA LEU A 443 -16.12 18.53 -10.57
C LEU A 443 -16.88 19.63 -9.86
N LEU A 444 -16.99 19.51 -8.54
CA LEU A 444 -17.68 20.48 -7.67
C LEU A 444 -16.78 20.83 -6.49
N PRO A 445 -15.77 21.71 -6.68
CA PRO A 445 -14.94 22.18 -5.58
C PRO A 445 -15.77 23.02 -4.61
N GLY A 446 -15.48 22.91 -3.32
CA GLY A 446 -16.16 23.66 -2.27
C GLY A 446 -16.09 22.97 -0.92
N LYS A 447 -16.51 23.69 0.12
CA LYS A 447 -16.46 23.23 1.50
C LYS A 447 -17.42 22.07 1.77
N GLY A 448 -17.05 21.21 2.73
CA GLY A 448 -17.86 20.07 3.16
C GLY A 448 -19.23 20.49 3.69
N GLU A 449 -19.24 21.52 4.55
CA GLU A 449 -20.46 22.02 5.24
C GLU A 449 -21.47 22.68 4.30
N THR A 450 -21.03 23.15 3.14
CA THR A 450 -21.91 23.83 2.17
C THR A 450 -22.20 22.95 0.97
N ILE A 451 -21.23 22.75 0.08
CA ILE A 451 -21.40 22.01 -1.17
C ILE A 451 -21.56 20.51 -0.89
N GLY A 452 -20.78 19.96 0.04
CA GLY A 452 -20.91 18.56 0.45
C GLY A 452 -22.29 18.26 1.02
N ALA A 453 -22.73 19.05 1.98
CA ALA A 453 -24.04 18.89 2.61
C ALA A 453 -25.20 19.06 1.63
N ALA A 454 -25.11 20.04 0.71
CA ALA A 454 -26.14 20.25 -0.32
C ALA A 454 -26.23 19.05 -1.27
N LEU A 455 -25.10 18.49 -1.70
CA LEU A 455 -25.06 17.31 -2.56
C LEU A 455 -25.61 16.06 -1.85
N VAL A 456 -25.24 15.82 -0.58
CA VAL A 456 -25.77 14.70 0.22
C VAL A 456 -27.28 14.78 0.38
N ALA A 457 -27.84 15.98 0.59
CA ALA A 457 -29.27 16.21 0.75
C ALA A 457 -30.07 16.07 -0.56
N HIS A 458 -29.42 16.25 -1.72
CA HIS A 458 -30.15 16.39 -2.98
C HIS A 458 -30.79 15.07 -3.45
N PRO A 459 -32.07 15.03 -3.79
CA PRO A 459 -32.81 13.80 -4.13
C PRO A 459 -32.31 13.10 -5.40
N GLY A 460 -31.62 13.80 -6.29
CA GLY A 460 -31.05 13.22 -7.50
C GLY A 460 -29.79 12.35 -7.27
N VAL A 461 -29.18 12.38 -6.07
CA VAL A 461 -28.05 11.52 -5.71
C VAL A 461 -28.56 10.13 -5.35
N ARG A 462 -28.02 9.09 -6.02
CA ARG A 462 -28.45 7.69 -5.92
C ARG A 462 -27.47 6.79 -5.17
N GLY A 463 -26.30 7.27 -4.83
CA GLY A 463 -25.28 6.57 -4.03
C GLY A 463 -24.20 7.55 -3.60
N ILE A 464 -23.53 7.25 -2.51
CA ILE A 464 -22.45 8.09 -1.95
C ILE A 464 -21.23 7.23 -1.68
N MET A 465 -20.09 7.72 -2.12
CA MET A 465 -18.75 7.23 -1.77
C MET A 465 -18.03 8.33 -0.99
N PHE A 466 -17.62 8.03 0.22
CA PHE A 466 -17.00 8.97 1.14
C PHE A 466 -15.70 8.42 1.70
N THR A 467 -14.66 9.23 1.75
CA THR A 467 -13.46 8.96 2.54
C THR A 467 -13.11 10.20 3.36
N GLY A 468 -13.00 10.03 4.68
CA GLY A 468 -12.75 11.14 5.61
C GLY A 468 -12.88 10.73 7.08
N SER A 469 -13.31 11.64 7.97
CA SER A 469 -13.45 11.32 9.39
C SER A 469 -14.69 10.48 9.69
N THR A 470 -14.64 9.69 10.75
CA THR A 470 -15.77 8.86 11.23
C THR A 470 -16.98 9.73 11.60
N GLU A 471 -16.73 10.91 12.16
CA GLU A 471 -17.79 11.85 12.54
C GLU A 471 -18.58 12.33 11.31
N VAL A 472 -17.89 12.72 10.24
CA VAL A 472 -18.54 13.17 9.00
C VAL A 472 -19.27 12.01 8.32
N ALA A 473 -18.70 10.80 8.30
CA ALA A 473 -19.37 9.61 7.76
C ALA A 473 -20.70 9.33 8.48
N ARG A 474 -20.73 9.46 9.82
CA ARG A 474 -21.96 9.32 10.62
C ARG A 474 -22.99 10.42 10.33
N LEU A 475 -22.55 11.67 10.13
CA LEU A 475 -23.47 12.75 9.72
C LEU A 475 -24.11 12.44 8.38
N ILE A 476 -23.33 11.95 7.40
CA ILE A 476 -23.84 11.53 6.10
C ILE A 476 -24.83 10.36 6.27
N ALA A 477 -24.49 9.34 7.05
CA ALA A 477 -25.36 8.19 7.29
C ALA A 477 -26.71 8.59 7.91
N ARG A 478 -26.69 9.48 8.92
CA ARG A 478 -27.91 10.03 9.54
C ARG A 478 -28.76 10.83 8.55
N GLN A 479 -28.15 11.66 7.72
CA GLN A 479 -28.86 12.42 6.69
C GLN A 479 -29.49 11.51 5.61
N LEU A 480 -28.82 10.42 5.25
CA LEU A 480 -29.33 9.43 4.30
C LEU A 480 -30.44 8.56 4.90
N ALA A 481 -30.49 8.39 6.21
CA ALA A 481 -31.51 7.57 6.88
C ALA A 481 -32.95 8.07 6.66
N ASP A 482 -33.11 9.37 6.37
CA ASP A 482 -34.41 9.98 6.05
C ASP A 482 -34.84 9.77 4.59
N ARG A 483 -33.96 9.18 3.75
CA ARG A 483 -34.18 9.15 2.30
C ARG A 483 -34.30 7.72 1.78
N LEU A 484 -35.19 7.53 0.84
CA LEU A 484 -35.30 6.35 0.00
C LEU A 484 -35.15 6.76 -1.47
N ASP A 485 -34.77 5.84 -2.33
CA ASP A 485 -34.80 6.03 -3.78
C ASP A 485 -36.25 5.93 -4.32
N ASP A 486 -36.41 6.11 -5.63
CA ASP A 486 -37.75 6.07 -6.28
C ASP A 486 -38.36 4.64 -6.24
N ARG A 487 -37.60 3.61 -5.85
CA ARG A 487 -38.08 2.23 -5.69
C ARG A 487 -38.39 1.89 -4.22
N GLY A 488 -38.14 2.82 -3.30
CA GLY A 488 -38.32 2.62 -1.87
C GLY A 488 -37.12 1.98 -1.18
N HIS A 489 -35.93 1.93 -1.79
CA HIS A 489 -34.74 1.40 -1.19
C HIS A 489 -33.88 2.49 -0.52
N THR A 490 -33.07 2.08 0.44
CA THR A 490 -32.06 2.95 1.08
C THR A 490 -30.98 3.38 0.06
N ILE A 491 -30.48 4.61 0.22
CA ILE A 491 -29.37 5.12 -0.61
C ILE A 491 -28.06 4.47 -0.15
N PRO A 492 -27.30 3.76 -1.03
CA PRO A 492 -26.05 3.13 -0.66
C PRO A 492 -24.98 4.14 -0.23
N LEU A 493 -24.33 3.88 0.90
CA LEU A 493 -23.15 4.59 1.39
C LEU A 493 -21.96 3.63 1.42
N ILE A 494 -20.89 3.98 0.75
CA ILE A 494 -19.56 3.39 0.93
C ILE A 494 -18.72 4.43 1.68
N ALA A 495 -18.43 4.17 2.94
CA ALA A 495 -17.64 5.07 3.78
C ALA A 495 -16.36 4.36 4.22
N GLU A 496 -15.23 5.03 4.00
CA GLU A 496 -13.93 4.66 4.51
C GLU A 496 -13.44 5.77 5.44
N THR A 497 -13.05 5.40 6.66
CA THR A 497 -12.76 6.37 7.72
C THR A 497 -11.41 6.10 8.36
N GLY A 498 -11.12 6.80 9.47
CA GLY A 498 -9.84 6.72 10.18
C GLY A 498 -9.59 5.39 10.90
N GLY A 499 -8.44 5.27 11.56
CA GLY A 499 -8.03 4.09 12.28
C GLY A 499 -7.14 4.41 13.47
N GLN A 500 -7.32 3.69 14.60
CA GLN A 500 -6.38 3.67 15.72
C GLN A 500 -5.40 2.49 15.54
N ASN A 501 -4.68 2.53 14.41
CA ASN A 501 -3.92 1.40 13.92
C ASN A 501 -2.79 1.01 14.86
N ALA A 502 -2.66 -0.28 15.15
CA ALA A 502 -1.66 -0.81 16.05
C ALA A 502 -0.69 -1.77 15.36
N MET A 503 0.50 -1.87 15.93
CA MET A 503 1.50 -2.88 15.57
C MET A 503 1.99 -3.57 16.83
N VAL A 504 1.94 -4.90 16.85
CA VAL A 504 2.46 -5.74 17.93
C VAL A 504 3.82 -6.28 17.55
N VAL A 505 4.78 -6.17 18.46
CA VAL A 505 6.16 -6.64 18.30
C VAL A 505 6.49 -7.56 19.46
N ASP A 506 6.76 -8.83 19.19
CA ASP A 506 7.23 -9.76 20.21
C ASP A 506 8.77 -9.82 20.28
N SER A 507 9.31 -10.48 21.28
CA SER A 507 10.76 -10.59 21.51
C SER A 507 11.49 -11.42 20.42
N SER A 508 10.78 -12.13 19.56
CA SER A 508 11.37 -12.89 18.46
C SER A 508 11.63 -12.03 17.22
N ALA A 509 11.05 -10.84 17.14
CA ALA A 509 11.15 -9.95 15.99
C ALA A 509 12.59 -9.44 15.76
N LEU A 510 12.93 -9.15 14.50
CA LEU A 510 14.21 -8.53 14.15
C LEU A 510 14.09 -7.01 14.34
N ALA A 511 14.80 -6.47 15.33
CA ALA A 511 14.69 -5.07 15.75
C ALA A 511 14.96 -4.07 14.62
N GLU A 512 15.94 -4.34 13.75
CA GLU A 512 16.30 -3.49 12.61
C GLU A 512 15.14 -3.39 11.60
N GLN A 513 14.47 -4.50 11.35
CA GLN A 513 13.30 -4.53 10.46
C GLN A 513 12.11 -3.81 11.10
N VAL A 514 11.85 -4.06 12.39
CA VAL A 514 10.81 -3.37 13.15
C VAL A 514 11.00 -1.86 13.07
N VAL A 515 12.20 -1.36 13.36
CA VAL A 515 12.48 0.08 13.37
C VAL A 515 12.26 0.69 11.99
N ALA A 516 12.75 0.07 10.92
CA ALA A 516 12.55 0.55 9.55
C ALA A 516 11.05 0.60 9.17
N ASP A 517 10.30 -0.46 9.48
CA ASP A 517 8.88 -0.56 9.17
C ASP A 517 8.02 0.39 10.03
N VAL A 518 8.40 0.62 11.29
CA VAL A 518 7.74 1.59 12.19
C VAL A 518 7.95 3.02 11.71
N LEU A 519 9.17 3.41 11.31
CA LEU A 519 9.43 4.76 10.79
C LEU A 519 8.57 5.08 9.57
N ILE A 520 8.50 4.14 8.62
CA ILE A 520 7.66 4.28 7.43
C ILE A 520 6.18 4.33 7.83
N SER A 521 5.73 3.43 8.70
CA SER A 521 4.33 3.33 9.07
C SER A 521 3.81 4.53 9.86
N ALA A 522 4.64 5.14 10.72
CA ALA A 522 4.23 6.23 11.61
C ALA A 522 4.48 7.63 11.04
N PHE A 523 5.54 7.83 10.27
CA PHE A 523 6.02 9.18 9.94
C PHE A 523 6.02 9.51 8.44
N ASP A 524 5.91 8.51 7.55
CA ASP A 524 5.77 8.77 6.12
C ASP A 524 4.51 9.61 5.84
N SER A 525 4.59 10.57 4.92
CA SER A 525 3.53 11.58 4.67
C SER A 525 3.13 12.37 5.94
N ALA A 526 4.09 12.62 6.85
CA ALA A 526 3.86 13.23 8.16
C ALA A 526 2.77 12.51 8.99
N GLY A 527 2.68 11.17 8.89
CA GLY A 527 1.67 10.37 9.58
C GLY A 527 0.23 10.61 9.12
N GLN A 528 0.03 11.32 7.99
CA GLN A 528 -1.29 11.72 7.48
C GLN A 528 -1.87 10.66 6.54
N ARG A 529 -1.88 9.41 6.97
CA ARG A 529 -2.53 8.29 6.29
C ARG A 529 -3.55 7.65 7.22
N CYS A 530 -4.70 7.25 6.68
CA CYS A 530 -5.67 6.45 7.44
C CYS A 530 -5.05 5.14 7.95
N SER A 531 -4.09 4.58 7.20
CA SER A 531 -3.32 3.38 7.57
C SER A 531 -2.10 3.63 8.46
N ALA A 532 -1.79 4.88 8.84
CA ALA A 532 -0.59 5.18 9.62
C ALA A 532 -0.60 4.52 11.00
N LEU A 533 0.57 4.08 11.45
CA LEU A 533 0.76 3.48 12.77
C LEU A 533 0.57 4.53 13.87
N ARG A 534 -0.41 4.28 14.75
CA ARG A 534 -0.72 5.16 15.89
C ARG A 534 -0.21 4.60 17.20
N VAL A 535 -0.23 3.27 17.35
CA VAL A 535 0.15 2.58 18.59
C VAL A 535 1.11 1.43 18.29
N LEU A 536 2.31 1.52 18.83
CA LEU A 536 3.32 0.47 18.79
C LEU A 536 3.34 -0.27 20.14
N CYS A 537 2.89 -1.53 20.15
CA CYS A 537 2.93 -2.40 21.31
C CYS A 537 4.19 -3.26 21.26
N VAL A 538 5.13 -3.06 22.20
CA VAL A 538 6.41 -3.78 22.22
C VAL A 538 6.50 -4.64 23.47
N GLN A 539 6.86 -5.92 23.30
CA GLN A 539 7.08 -6.84 24.43
C GLN A 539 8.26 -6.35 25.29
N GLU A 540 8.08 -6.34 26.61
CA GLU A 540 9.04 -5.78 27.57
C GLU A 540 10.46 -6.31 27.41
N ASP A 541 10.61 -7.62 27.12
CA ASP A 541 11.92 -8.29 26.98
C ASP A 541 12.81 -7.66 25.89
N SER A 542 12.20 -7.06 24.85
CA SER A 542 12.91 -6.42 23.72
C SER A 542 12.73 -4.90 23.67
N ALA A 543 11.86 -4.34 24.49
CA ALA A 543 11.42 -2.95 24.37
C ALA A 543 12.57 -1.94 24.46
N ASP A 544 13.47 -2.06 25.42
CA ASP A 544 14.57 -1.11 25.58
C ASP A 544 15.51 -1.09 24.38
N HIS A 545 15.79 -2.26 23.80
CA HIS A 545 16.61 -2.37 22.59
C HIS A 545 15.93 -1.74 21.39
N VAL A 546 14.68 -2.11 21.11
CA VAL A 546 13.90 -1.59 19.98
C VAL A 546 13.71 -0.08 20.11
N LEU A 547 13.35 0.43 21.28
CA LEU A 547 13.11 1.87 21.48
C LEU A 547 14.40 2.69 21.42
N THR A 548 15.54 2.15 21.89
CA THR A 548 16.83 2.81 21.72
C THR A 548 17.18 2.98 20.24
N MET A 549 17.00 1.93 19.43
CA MET A 549 17.23 1.97 18.00
C MET A 549 16.23 2.91 17.30
N LEU A 550 14.94 2.85 17.66
CA LEU A 550 13.90 3.71 17.10
C LEU A 550 14.17 5.19 17.36
N ARG A 551 14.49 5.55 18.59
CA ARG A 551 14.87 6.93 18.95
C ARG A 551 16.13 7.39 18.21
N GLY A 552 17.10 6.50 18.00
CA GLY A 552 18.30 6.77 17.21
C GLY A 552 17.94 7.03 15.74
N ALA A 553 17.14 6.18 15.14
CA ALA A 553 16.72 6.29 13.76
C ALA A 553 15.81 7.51 13.50
N MET A 554 14.92 7.86 14.43
CA MET A 554 14.12 9.09 14.37
C MET A 554 14.98 10.36 14.26
N ARG A 555 16.14 10.42 14.91
CA ARG A 555 17.06 11.59 14.84
C ARG A 555 17.69 11.80 13.49
N GLU A 556 17.72 10.75 12.65
CA GLU A 556 18.23 10.84 11.27
C GLU A 556 17.16 11.34 10.29
N LEU A 557 15.87 11.37 10.68
CA LEU A 557 14.80 11.89 9.83
C LEU A 557 14.97 13.38 9.59
N ARG A 558 14.84 13.79 8.33
CA ARG A 558 14.92 15.18 7.90
C ARG A 558 13.53 15.71 7.61
N MET A 559 13.11 16.67 8.45
CA MET A 559 11.86 17.40 8.25
C MET A 559 12.13 18.68 7.46
N GLY A 560 11.35 18.92 6.39
CA GLY A 560 11.57 20.12 5.55
C GLY A 560 10.65 20.17 4.34
N ASN A 561 10.96 21.05 3.39
CA ASN A 561 10.20 21.19 2.15
C ASN A 561 10.29 19.90 1.32
N PRO A 562 9.16 19.28 0.96
CA PRO A 562 9.11 18.00 0.24
C PRO A 562 9.53 18.07 -1.24
N ASP A 563 9.82 19.26 -1.77
CA ASP A 563 10.42 19.43 -3.10
C ASP A 563 11.88 18.96 -3.18
N ARG A 564 12.48 18.65 -2.02
CA ARG A 564 13.86 18.17 -1.91
C ARG A 564 13.90 16.66 -1.71
N LEU A 565 14.76 15.99 -2.45
CA LEU A 565 14.99 14.53 -2.29
C LEU A 565 15.51 14.15 -0.90
N SER A 566 16.08 15.07 -0.16
CA SER A 566 16.61 14.84 1.18
C SER A 566 15.55 14.95 2.29
N THR A 567 14.33 15.32 1.95
CA THR A 567 13.23 15.43 2.92
C THR A 567 12.53 14.08 3.10
N ASP A 568 12.50 13.62 4.35
CA ASP A 568 11.80 12.40 4.74
C ASP A 568 10.37 12.71 5.21
N VAL A 569 10.19 13.83 5.95
CA VAL A 569 8.91 14.22 6.54
C VAL A 569 8.55 15.64 6.10
N GLY A 570 7.44 15.78 5.40
CA GLY A 570 6.86 17.04 4.96
C GLY A 570 5.98 17.72 6.02
N PRO A 571 5.20 18.75 5.62
CA PRO A 571 4.25 19.43 6.49
C PRO A 571 2.97 18.63 6.74
N VAL A 572 2.20 19.02 7.75
CA VAL A 572 0.78 18.69 7.83
C VAL A 572 -0.02 19.67 6.96
N ILE A 573 -1.23 19.27 6.58
CA ILE A 573 -1.97 19.92 5.48
C ILE A 573 -2.30 21.39 5.75
N ASP A 574 -2.71 21.74 6.97
CA ASP A 574 -3.15 23.08 7.31
C ASP A 574 -2.85 23.46 8.77
N SER A 575 -3.16 24.70 9.12
CA SER A 575 -2.91 25.25 10.45
C SER A 575 -3.82 24.64 11.52
N GLU A 576 -5.03 24.20 11.18
CA GLU A 576 -5.95 23.56 12.09
C GLU A 576 -5.45 22.16 12.48
N ALA A 577 -5.05 21.35 11.52
CA ALA A 577 -4.44 20.05 11.75
C ALA A 577 -3.18 20.18 12.64
N ARG A 578 -2.33 21.16 12.31
CA ARG A 578 -1.13 21.45 13.11
C ARG A 578 -1.47 21.78 14.56
N GLN A 579 -2.43 22.67 14.79
CA GLN A 579 -2.83 23.07 16.16
C GLN A 579 -3.44 21.91 16.96
N ASN A 580 -4.26 21.09 16.31
CA ASN A 580 -4.88 19.93 16.95
C ASN A 580 -3.85 18.90 17.40
N ILE A 581 -2.84 18.64 16.57
CA ILE A 581 -1.76 17.69 16.88
C ILE A 581 -0.87 18.25 18.02
N LEU A 582 -0.47 19.51 17.93
CA LEU A 582 0.37 20.14 18.96
C LEU A 582 -0.36 20.17 20.33
N ARG A 583 -1.66 20.44 20.34
CA ARG A 583 -2.49 20.39 21.54
C ARG A 583 -2.44 19.00 22.19
N HIS A 584 -2.63 17.95 21.41
CA HIS A 584 -2.53 16.58 21.93
C HIS A 584 -1.16 16.30 22.55
N ILE A 585 -0.06 16.69 21.88
CA ILE A 585 1.30 16.51 22.38
C ILE A 585 1.50 17.24 23.72
N ASP A 586 0.97 18.47 23.83
CA ASP A 586 1.06 19.26 25.05
C ASP A 586 0.20 18.69 26.20
N GLU A 587 -0.99 18.15 25.90
CA GLU A 587 -1.84 17.43 26.85
C GLU A 587 -1.15 16.20 27.41
N MET A 588 -0.50 15.38 26.55
CA MET A 588 0.23 14.19 26.96
C MET A 588 1.46 14.56 27.83
N ARG A 589 2.16 15.63 27.46
CA ARG A 589 3.29 16.14 28.25
C ARG A 589 2.83 16.63 29.62
N ALA A 590 1.71 17.35 29.69
CA ALA A 590 1.11 17.83 30.93
C ALA A 590 0.58 16.68 31.83
N ALA A 591 0.16 15.57 31.20
CA ALA A 591 -0.22 14.34 31.90
C ALA A 591 0.98 13.54 32.45
N GLY A 592 2.21 13.96 32.14
CA GLY A 592 3.45 13.38 32.67
C GLY A 592 4.01 12.21 31.84
N HIS A 593 3.61 12.08 30.59
CA HIS A 593 4.18 11.09 29.66
C HIS A 593 5.58 11.49 29.17
N ASP A 594 6.42 10.49 28.85
CA ASP A 594 7.70 10.71 28.16
C ASP A 594 7.44 11.06 26.70
N VAL A 595 7.82 12.28 26.30
CA VAL A 595 7.58 12.84 24.97
C VAL A 595 8.92 13.15 24.30
N VAL A 596 9.27 12.39 23.28
CA VAL A 596 10.49 12.57 22.48
C VAL A 596 10.14 13.18 21.13
N GLN A 597 10.76 14.30 20.77
CA GLN A 597 10.58 14.97 19.49
C GLN A 597 11.91 15.19 18.78
N ILE A 598 11.92 15.16 17.45
CA ILE A 598 13.10 15.59 16.67
C ILE A 598 13.07 17.11 16.46
N GLU A 599 14.24 17.71 16.13
CA GLU A 599 14.32 19.11 15.78
C GLU A 599 13.99 19.33 14.29
N GLY A 600 13.23 20.39 14.01
CA GLY A 600 12.96 20.82 12.64
C GLY A 600 14.02 21.76 12.10
N THR A 601 14.12 21.90 10.77
CA THR A 601 14.96 22.89 10.12
C THR A 601 14.39 24.31 10.28
N PRO A 602 15.21 25.38 10.20
CA PRO A 602 14.72 26.75 10.33
C PRO A 602 13.65 27.16 9.31
N GLU A 603 13.62 26.52 8.15
CA GLU A 603 12.61 26.77 7.09
C GLU A 603 11.21 26.29 7.47
N CYS A 604 11.08 25.32 8.37
CA CYS A 604 9.79 24.82 8.84
C CYS A 604 8.89 25.89 9.49
N ARG A 605 9.47 27.03 9.89
CA ARG A 605 8.71 28.18 10.43
C ARG A 605 7.73 28.83 9.44
N PHE A 606 7.92 28.61 8.14
CA PHE A 606 7.09 29.21 7.10
C PHE A 606 5.89 28.33 6.70
N GLY A 607 5.85 27.09 7.15
CA GLY A 607 4.80 26.11 6.83
C GLY A 607 4.15 25.47 8.06
N ASN A 608 3.31 24.50 7.78
CA ASN A 608 2.53 23.76 8.78
C ASN A 608 3.28 22.48 9.24
N PHE A 609 4.40 22.63 9.91
CA PHE A 609 5.20 21.48 10.33
C PHE A 609 4.91 21.06 11.78
N VAL A 610 4.87 19.73 11.99
CA VAL A 610 4.87 19.10 13.32
C VAL A 610 6.02 18.11 13.35
N PRO A 611 6.93 18.21 14.31
CA PRO A 611 8.03 17.26 14.42
C PRO A 611 7.54 15.83 14.71
N PRO A 612 8.11 14.80 14.07
CA PRO A 612 7.93 13.41 14.48
C PRO A 612 8.08 13.24 15.97
N THR A 613 7.06 12.70 16.60
CA THR A 613 6.90 12.63 18.05
C THR A 613 6.64 11.20 18.50
N LEU A 614 7.34 10.74 19.53
CA LEU A 614 7.12 9.45 20.20
C LEU A 614 6.68 9.71 21.64
N ILE A 615 5.59 9.06 22.08
CA ILE A 615 4.99 9.22 23.40
C ILE A 615 4.79 7.83 24.02
N GLU A 616 5.42 7.56 25.17
CA GLU A 616 5.14 6.33 25.91
C GLU A 616 3.85 6.47 26.72
N ILE A 617 2.90 5.54 26.52
CA ILE A 617 1.60 5.46 27.21
C ILE A 617 1.52 4.21 28.07
N LYS A 618 0.59 4.19 29.03
CA LYS A 618 0.37 3.06 29.93
C LYS A 618 -0.82 2.18 29.52
N ASP A 619 -1.77 2.77 28.80
CA ASP A 619 -2.98 2.10 28.35
C ASP A 619 -3.45 2.72 27.02
N ILE A 620 -3.92 1.88 26.08
CA ILE A 620 -4.49 2.34 24.80
C ILE A 620 -5.76 3.19 25.04
N ALA A 621 -6.50 2.93 26.10
CA ALA A 621 -7.69 3.67 26.49
C ALA A 621 -7.45 5.17 26.80
N GLU A 622 -6.18 5.59 26.97
CA GLU A 622 -5.81 7.01 27.08
C GLU A 622 -6.07 7.78 25.77
N LEU A 623 -6.03 7.08 24.62
CA LEU A 623 -6.20 7.65 23.29
C LEU A 623 -7.70 7.69 22.94
N LYS A 624 -8.35 8.83 23.18
CA LYS A 624 -9.80 9.01 22.99
C LYS A 624 -10.21 9.17 21.51
N ARG A 625 -9.26 9.53 20.63
CA ARG A 625 -9.49 9.75 19.20
C ARG A 625 -8.21 9.52 18.42
N GLU A 626 -8.34 9.34 17.13
CA GLU A 626 -7.20 9.29 16.21
C GLU A 626 -6.44 10.63 16.20
N VAL A 627 -5.10 10.56 16.30
CA VAL A 627 -4.21 11.72 16.13
C VAL A 627 -3.62 11.66 14.73
N PHE A 628 -4.23 12.41 13.81
CA PHE A 628 -3.91 12.34 12.38
C PHE A 628 -2.69 13.18 12.03
N GLY A 629 -1.50 12.69 12.40
CA GLY A 629 -0.21 13.37 12.22
C GLY A 629 0.97 12.51 12.64
N PRO A 630 2.20 13.07 12.67
CA PRO A 630 3.43 12.35 12.92
C PRO A 630 3.65 12.08 14.43
N VAL A 631 2.68 11.44 15.06
CA VAL A 631 2.71 11.09 16.49
C VAL A 631 2.52 9.59 16.65
N LEU A 632 3.53 8.94 17.23
CA LEU A 632 3.54 7.53 17.56
C LEU A 632 3.43 7.33 19.07
N HIS A 633 2.43 6.57 19.50
CA HIS A 633 2.31 6.15 20.89
C HIS A 633 2.94 4.77 21.08
N VAL A 634 3.61 4.55 22.20
CA VAL A 634 4.27 3.27 22.51
C VAL A 634 3.69 2.71 23.80
N LEU A 635 3.27 1.44 23.73
CA LEU A 635 2.82 0.65 24.87
C LEU A 635 3.79 -0.52 25.08
N ARG A 636 4.28 -0.69 26.32
CA ARG A 636 5.03 -1.88 26.71
C ARG A 636 4.07 -2.93 27.27
N TYR A 637 4.26 -4.19 26.92
CA TYR A 637 3.42 -5.28 27.45
C TYR A 637 4.25 -6.48 27.89
N ALA A 638 3.79 -7.17 28.93
CA ALA A 638 4.46 -8.36 29.43
C ALA A 638 4.18 -9.58 28.51
N ARG A 639 5.12 -10.51 28.45
CA ARG A 639 5.07 -11.69 27.55
C ARG A 639 3.75 -12.47 27.61
N GLY A 640 3.11 -12.56 28.78
CA GLY A 640 1.83 -13.26 28.97
C GLY A 640 0.60 -12.51 28.55
N ASP A 641 0.71 -11.20 28.24
CA ASP A 641 -0.42 -10.27 28.13
C ASP A 641 -0.85 -10.00 26.68
N LEU A 642 -0.37 -10.80 25.71
CA LEU A 642 -0.70 -10.59 24.29
C LEU A 642 -2.21 -10.52 24.05
N ASP A 643 -3.02 -11.43 24.60
CA ASP A 643 -4.47 -11.43 24.43
C ASP A 643 -5.12 -10.17 25.04
N SER A 644 -4.63 -9.71 26.17
CA SER A 644 -5.10 -8.45 26.78
C SER A 644 -4.82 -7.25 25.88
N VAL A 645 -3.63 -7.21 25.25
CA VAL A 645 -3.27 -6.17 24.29
C VAL A 645 -4.18 -6.21 23.06
N LEU A 646 -4.41 -7.40 22.46
CA LEU A 646 -5.30 -7.56 21.32
C LEU A 646 -6.75 -7.15 21.65
N ASN A 647 -7.24 -7.53 22.83
CA ASN A 647 -8.55 -7.10 23.33
C ASN A 647 -8.63 -5.58 23.50
N SER A 648 -7.57 -4.94 24.03
CA SER A 648 -7.54 -3.48 24.18
C SER A 648 -7.51 -2.76 22.83
N ILE A 649 -6.83 -3.33 21.83
CA ILE A 649 -6.83 -2.82 20.46
C ILE A 649 -8.23 -2.92 19.85
N ASN A 650 -8.88 -4.10 19.93
CA ASN A 650 -10.24 -4.31 19.44
C ASN A 650 -11.26 -3.40 20.15
N ALA A 651 -11.09 -3.16 21.45
CA ALA A 651 -11.97 -2.31 22.27
C ALA A 651 -11.95 -0.83 21.85
N THR A 652 -10.96 -0.39 21.04
CA THR A 652 -11.00 0.95 20.42
C THR A 652 -12.15 1.11 19.43
N GLY A 653 -12.69 -0.01 18.93
CA GLY A 653 -13.74 -0.05 17.92
C GLY A 653 -13.27 0.26 16.50
N TYR A 654 -12.00 0.63 16.30
CA TYR A 654 -11.42 0.81 14.97
C TYR A 654 -10.88 -0.52 14.41
N GLY A 655 -10.94 -0.69 13.10
CA GLY A 655 -10.50 -1.91 12.44
C GLY A 655 -9.99 -1.66 11.01
N LEU A 656 -9.02 -0.75 10.81
CA LEU A 656 -8.50 -0.47 9.47
C LEU A 656 -7.24 -1.28 9.17
N THR A 657 -6.10 -0.94 9.79
CA THR A 657 -4.85 -1.66 9.59
C THR A 657 -4.27 -2.16 10.89
N PHE A 658 -3.62 -3.31 10.81
CA PHE A 658 -2.90 -3.91 11.94
C PHE A 658 -1.60 -4.53 11.46
N GLY A 659 -0.53 -4.42 12.27
CA GLY A 659 0.77 -5.01 12.01
C GLY A 659 1.20 -5.98 13.10
N VAL A 660 1.94 -7.01 12.71
CA VAL A 660 2.64 -7.88 13.66
C VAL A 660 4.06 -8.19 13.19
N HIS A 661 5.01 -8.03 14.07
CA HIS A 661 6.39 -8.50 13.88
C HIS A 661 6.70 -9.63 14.85
N THR A 662 6.87 -10.81 14.31
CA THR A 662 7.18 -12.05 15.02
C THR A 662 7.83 -13.06 14.09
N ARG A 663 8.61 -13.99 14.62
CA ARG A 663 9.13 -15.16 13.91
C ARG A 663 8.46 -16.46 14.33
N ILE A 664 7.35 -16.38 15.05
CA ILE A 664 6.60 -17.50 15.58
C ILE A 664 5.29 -17.63 14.81
N ASP A 665 5.15 -18.65 13.98
CA ASP A 665 3.98 -18.85 13.11
C ASP A 665 2.67 -18.96 13.90
N GLU A 666 2.69 -19.61 15.07
CA GLU A 666 1.54 -19.71 15.96
C GLU A 666 1.06 -18.34 16.45
N THR A 667 1.99 -17.42 16.69
CA THR A 667 1.65 -16.04 17.07
C THR A 667 0.97 -15.33 15.89
N VAL A 668 1.45 -15.54 14.65
CA VAL A 668 0.83 -14.96 13.46
C VAL A 668 -0.61 -15.44 13.31
N VAL A 669 -0.85 -16.75 13.43
CA VAL A 669 -2.19 -17.34 13.32
C VAL A 669 -3.10 -16.78 14.42
N ARG A 670 -2.65 -16.84 15.68
CA ARG A 670 -3.41 -16.34 16.84
C ARG A 670 -3.82 -14.89 16.70
N VAL A 671 -2.89 -14.04 16.26
CA VAL A 671 -3.14 -12.61 16.06
C VAL A 671 -4.10 -12.38 14.92
N ALA A 672 -3.91 -13.06 13.77
CA ALA A 672 -4.77 -12.90 12.60
C ALA A 672 -6.22 -13.34 12.85
N GLU A 673 -6.42 -14.32 13.75
CA GLU A 673 -7.76 -14.79 14.16
C GLU A 673 -8.43 -13.89 15.20
N SER A 674 -7.62 -13.21 16.05
CA SER A 674 -8.14 -12.46 17.20
C SER A 674 -8.38 -10.97 16.89
N VAL A 675 -7.58 -10.36 16.00
CA VAL A 675 -7.68 -8.93 15.72
C VAL A 675 -8.81 -8.61 14.75
N GLN A 676 -9.56 -7.55 15.05
CA GLN A 676 -10.61 -7.03 14.17
C GLN A 676 -10.01 -5.90 13.31
N ALA A 677 -9.43 -6.28 12.17
CA ALA A 677 -8.86 -5.31 11.24
C ALA A 677 -9.02 -5.80 9.79
N GLY A 678 -9.43 -4.89 8.93
CA GLY A 678 -9.61 -5.18 7.52
C GLY A 678 -8.31 -5.50 6.78
N ASN A 679 -7.18 -4.92 7.20
CA ASN A 679 -5.87 -5.16 6.59
C ASN A 679 -4.85 -5.56 7.65
N ILE A 680 -4.30 -6.77 7.53
CA ILE A 680 -3.31 -7.34 8.45
C ILE A 680 -1.98 -7.50 7.72
N TYR A 681 -0.91 -7.00 8.33
CA TYR A 681 0.44 -7.01 7.78
C TYR A 681 1.41 -7.75 8.71
N VAL A 682 2.11 -8.75 8.17
CA VAL A 682 3.04 -9.58 8.93
C VAL A 682 4.47 -9.32 8.47
N ASN A 683 5.34 -8.93 9.41
CA ASN A 683 6.77 -8.67 9.19
C ASN A 683 7.05 -7.67 8.06
N ARG A 684 6.23 -6.61 8.01
CA ARG A 684 6.36 -5.48 7.08
C ARG A 684 5.64 -4.24 7.63
N ASN A 685 5.84 -3.09 6.98
CA ASN A 685 5.09 -1.87 7.31
C ASN A 685 3.59 -2.03 6.97
N ILE A 686 2.75 -1.22 7.60
CA ILE A 686 1.29 -1.29 7.51
C ILE A 686 0.68 -0.27 6.54
N VAL A 687 1.50 0.41 5.74
CA VAL A 687 1.08 1.42 4.77
C VAL A 687 1.35 0.97 3.33
N GLY A 688 0.80 1.67 2.34
CA GLY A 688 1.08 1.41 0.93
C GLY A 688 0.42 0.15 0.39
N ALA A 689 -0.86 -0.08 0.69
CA ALA A 689 -1.66 -1.13 0.07
C ALA A 689 -1.71 -0.96 -1.46
N VAL A 690 -1.58 -2.06 -2.20
CA VAL A 690 -1.58 -2.05 -3.66
C VAL A 690 -2.91 -2.57 -4.19
N VAL A 691 -3.53 -1.83 -5.11
CA VAL A 691 -4.82 -2.13 -5.72
C VAL A 691 -4.82 -3.54 -6.33
N GLY A 692 -5.80 -4.37 -5.98
CA GLY A 692 -5.92 -5.76 -6.46
C GLY A 692 -4.89 -6.75 -5.89
N VAL A 693 -4.02 -6.30 -4.98
CA VAL A 693 -3.03 -7.11 -4.26
C VAL A 693 -3.37 -7.17 -2.77
N GLN A 694 -3.60 -6.00 -2.18
CA GLN A 694 -4.13 -5.85 -0.82
C GLN A 694 -5.37 -4.94 -0.88
N PRO A 695 -6.55 -5.46 -1.22
CA PRO A 695 -7.79 -4.68 -1.18
C PRO A 695 -7.91 -3.93 0.14
N PHE A 696 -8.16 -2.61 0.08
CA PHE A 696 -8.04 -1.75 1.22
C PHE A 696 -9.39 -1.23 1.71
N GLY A 697 -9.62 -1.33 3.02
CA GLY A 697 -10.81 -0.83 3.69
C GLY A 697 -10.93 -1.41 5.09
N GLY A 698 -11.62 -0.67 5.95
CA GLY A 698 -11.79 -1.01 7.37
C GLY A 698 -13.11 -1.70 7.68
N GLU A 699 -13.20 -2.19 8.91
CA GLU A 699 -14.42 -2.67 9.54
C GLU A 699 -14.75 -1.84 10.79
N ASN A 700 -15.92 -2.01 11.35
CA ASN A 700 -16.41 -1.30 12.53
C ASN A 700 -16.38 0.24 12.34
N LEU A 701 -15.70 0.99 13.21
CA LEU A 701 -15.59 2.45 13.10
C LEU A 701 -14.76 2.92 11.89
N SER A 702 -14.01 2.03 11.25
CA SER A 702 -13.09 2.37 10.17
C SER A 702 -13.69 2.23 8.77
N GLY A 703 -14.90 1.73 8.63
CA GLY A 703 -15.55 1.69 7.32
C GLY A 703 -16.77 0.79 7.24
N THR A 704 -17.54 0.95 6.17
CA THR A 704 -18.75 0.15 5.90
C THR A 704 -18.46 -1.05 4.98
N GLY A 705 -17.25 -1.12 4.39
CA GLY A 705 -16.99 -1.95 3.22
C GLY A 705 -17.86 -1.56 2.02
N PRO A 706 -17.66 -2.18 0.89
CA PRO A 706 -16.61 -3.15 0.55
C PRO A 706 -15.23 -2.48 0.36
N LYS A 707 -14.17 -3.29 0.28
CA LYS A 707 -12.79 -2.81 0.13
C LYS A 707 -12.48 -2.22 -1.24
N ALA A 708 -11.89 -1.02 -1.27
CA ALA A 708 -11.39 -0.40 -2.49
C ALA A 708 -10.30 -1.26 -3.15
N GLY A 709 -10.34 -1.35 -4.49
CA GLY A 709 -9.44 -2.23 -5.23
C GLY A 709 -9.65 -3.72 -4.97
N GLY A 710 -10.82 -4.08 -4.44
CA GLY A 710 -11.25 -5.45 -4.18
C GLY A 710 -12.38 -5.91 -5.09
N PRO A 711 -12.63 -7.23 -5.14
CA PRO A 711 -13.60 -7.83 -6.07
C PRO A 711 -15.05 -7.44 -5.81
N LEU A 712 -15.41 -7.04 -4.57
CA LEU A 712 -16.79 -6.72 -4.20
C LEU A 712 -17.14 -5.22 -4.40
N TYR A 713 -16.15 -4.35 -4.64
CA TYR A 713 -16.35 -2.90 -4.59
C TYR A 713 -17.37 -2.40 -5.62
N LEU A 714 -17.28 -2.83 -6.86
CA LEU A 714 -18.16 -2.39 -7.94
C LEU A 714 -19.61 -2.87 -7.76
N TYR A 715 -19.82 -3.99 -7.09
CA TYR A 715 -21.16 -4.56 -6.86
C TYR A 715 -22.02 -3.70 -5.93
N ARG A 716 -21.41 -2.91 -5.05
CA ARG A 716 -22.14 -1.94 -4.20
C ARG A 716 -22.69 -0.75 -4.98
N LEU A 717 -22.17 -0.52 -6.19
CA LEU A 717 -22.54 0.60 -7.07
C LEU A 717 -23.62 0.22 -8.11
N LEU A 718 -24.28 -0.93 -7.90
CA LEU A 718 -25.33 -1.45 -8.78
C LEU A 718 -26.69 -1.42 -8.08
N SER A 719 -27.73 -1.06 -8.85
CA SER A 719 -29.12 -1.15 -8.44
C SER A 719 -29.74 -2.53 -8.77
N LEU A 720 -29.18 -3.24 -9.76
CA LEU A 720 -29.57 -4.59 -10.13
C LEU A 720 -28.31 -5.37 -10.56
N ARG A 721 -28.26 -6.65 -10.18
CA ARG A 721 -27.20 -7.58 -10.54
C ARG A 721 -27.71 -9.02 -10.56
N PRO A 722 -27.00 -9.98 -11.18
CA PRO A 722 -27.31 -11.39 -11.06
C PRO A 722 -27.30 -11.88 -9.60
N GLY A 723 -28.14 -12.84 -9.27
CA GLY A 723 -28.14 -13.46 -7.94
C GLY A 723 -26.89 -14.26 -7.64
N GLY A 724 -26.65 -14.57 -6.36
CA GLY A 724 -25.50 -15.33 -5.88
C GLY A 724 -24.24 -14.49 -5.64
N LEU A 725 -23.12 -15.15 -5.32
CA LEU A 725 -21.82 -14.50 -5.15
C LEU A 725 -21.24 -14.07 -6.50
N PRO A 726 -20.45 -12.98 -6.54
CA PRO A 726 -19.74 -12.56 -7.74
C PRO A 726 -18.85 -13.66 -8.33
N PRO A 727 -18.62 -13.68 -9.66
CA PRO A 727 -17.82 -14.71 -10.32
C PRO A 727 -16.41 -14.88 -9.74
N SER A 728 -15.80 -13.81 -9.29
CA SER A 728 -14.49 -13.81 -8.60
C SER A 728 -14.48 -14.59 -7.28
N LEU A 729 -15.66 -14.84 -6.69
CA LEU A 729 -15.86 -15.65 -5.48
C LEU A 729 -16.68 -16.91 -5.75
N ALA A 730 -17.13 -17.14 -6.98
CA ALA A 730 -17.89 -18.31 -7.36
C ALA A 730 -16.98 -19.56 -7.37
N GLY A 731 -17.47 -20.67 -6.80
CA GLY A 731 -16.69 -21.91 -6.65
C GLY A 731 -16.07 -22.07 -5.28
N ALA A 732 -16.18 -21.08 -4.43
CA ALA A 732 -15.90 -21.16 -3.03
C ALA A 732 -16.96 -22.06 -2.36
N GLY A 733 -16.48 -23.06 -1.65
CA GLY A 733 -17.32 -23.89 -0.82
C GLY A 733 -17.93 -23.15 0.37
N ARG A 734 -17.69 -23.64 1.55
CA ARG A 734 -18.18 -23.04 2.79
C ARG A 734 -17.36 -21.81 3.18
N MET A 735 -17.98 -20.76 3.74
CA MET A 735 -17.28 -19.62 4.37
C MET A 735 -16.57 -20.07 5.68
N PRO A 736 -15.41 -19.50 6.05
CA PRO A 736 -14.66 -18.46 5.33
C PRO A 736 -13.97 -18.96 4.06
N LEU A 737 -13.71 -18.03 3.14
CA LEU A 737 -13.03 -18.26 1.87
C LEU A 737 -11.73 -17.50 1.79
N ASP A 738 -10.64 -18.19 1.48
CA ASP A 738 -9.32 -17.59 1.23
C ASP A 738 -8.97 -17.64 -0.26
N VAL A 739 -8.61 -16.47 -0.83
CA VAL A 739 -8.15 -16.33 -2.20
C VAL A 739 -6.74 -15.74 -2.19
N THR A 740 -5.78 -16.41 -2.81
CA THR A 740 -4.44 -15.86 -3.00
C THR A 740 -4.43 -14.85 -4.13
N LEU A 741 -4.00 -13.63 -3.86
CA LEU A 741 -3.87 -12.56 -4.83
C LEU A 741 -2.42 -12.44 -5.33
N PRO A 742 -2.21 -12.04 -6.60
CA PRO A 742 -0.86 -11.82 -7.13
C PRO A 742 -0.20 -10.64 -6.44
N GLY A 743 1.13 -10.69 -6.32
CA GLY A 743 1.90 -9.62 -5.69
C GLY A 743 3.38 -9.70 -6.01
N PRO A 744 4.20 -8.79 -5.45
CA PRO A 744 5.64 -8.81 -5.64
C PRO A 744 6.26 -10.06 -5.01
N THR A 745 7.40 -10.45 -5.53
CA THR A 745 8.16 -11.60 -5.02
C THR A 745 8.50 -11.43 -3.54
N GLY A 746 8.34 -12.49 -2.75
CA GLY A 746 8.60 -12.48 -1.31
C GLY A 746 7.46 -11.89 -0.48
N GLU A 747 6.25 -11.91 -1.04
CA GLU A 747 5.02 -11.67 -0.32
C GLU A 747 3.99 -12.74 -0.63
N THR A 748 3.19 -13.11 0.37
CA THR A 748 1.95 -13.84 0.20
C THR A 748 0.80 -12.91 0.57
N ASN A 749 -0.12 -12.70 -0.36
CA ASN A 749 -1.27 -11.84 -0.17
C ASN A 749 -2.53 -12.70 -0.23
N THR A 750 -3.25 -12.78 0.88
CA THR A 750 -4.50 -13.55 1.01
C THR A 750 -5.65 -12.57 1.17
N TYR A 751 -6.64 -12.70 0.31
CA TYR A 751 -7.93 -12.06 0.45
C TYR A 751 -8.91 -13.05 1.06
N ARG A 752 -9.38 -12.74 2.27
CA ARG A 752 -10.31 -13.56 3.04
C ARG A 752 -11.69 -12.94 3.03
N VAL A 753 -12.70 -13.77 2.79
CA VAL A 753 -14.11 -13.39 2.91
C VAL A 753 -14.74 -14.24 3.99
N GLU A 754 -15.39 -13.61 4.96
CA GLU A 754 -15.95 -14.28 6.13
C GLU A 754 -17.32 -13.72 6.52
N PRO A 755 -18.15 -14.45 7.29
CA PRO A 755 -19.42 -13.93 7.81
C PRO A 755 -19.21 -12.67 8.63
N ARG A 756 -20.15 -11.72 8.56
CA ARG A 756 -20.15 -10.53 9.44
C ARG A 756 -20.43 -10.88 10.89
N GLY A 757 -21.17 -11.96 11.17
CA GLY A 757 -21.60 -12.37 12.51
C GLY A 757 -23.13 -12.42 12.63
N ALA A 758 -23.73 -11.68 13.59
CA ALA A 758 -25.17 -11.59 13.73
C ALA A 758 -25.78 -10.61 12.73
N VAL A 759 -26.91 -10.99 12.14
CA VAL A 759 -27.71 -10.19 11.21
C VAL A 759 -29.09 -9.97 11.81
N TYR A 760 -29.46 -8.72 12.03
CA TYR A 760 -30.82 -8.39 12.49
C TYR A 760 -31.81 -8.46 11.33
N CYS A 761 -32.84 -9.28 11.46
CA CYS A 761 -33.82 -9.62 10.43
C CYS A 761 -35.21 -9.10 10.84
N VAL A 762 -35.81 -8.22 10.03
CA VAL A 762 -37.15 -7.69 10.25
C VAL A 762 -38.04 -8.12 9.08
N ALA A 763 -38.92 -9.06 9.30
CA ALA A 763 -39.82 -9.61 8.29
C ALA A 763 -41.26 -9.27 8.54
N ALA A 764 -41.99 -8.82 7.52
CA ALA A 764 -43.42 -8.60 7.53
C ALA A 764 -44.22 -9.83 7.10
N THR A 765 -43.59 -10.74 6.34
CA THR A 765 -44.20 -11.98 5.84
C THR A 765 -43.36 -13.21 6.16
N ILE A 766 -43.98 -14.41 6.15
CA ILE A 766 -43.29 -15.70 6.28
C ILE A 766 -42.27 -15.87 5.14
N ALA A 767 -42.61 -15.42 3.93
CA ALA A 767 -41.69 -15.48 2.77
C ALA A 767 -40.46 -14.57 3.00
N GLY A 768 -40.66 -13.40 3.58
CA GLY A 768 -39.55 -12.49 3.96
C GLY A 768 -38.65 -13.09 5.02
N ALA A 769 -39.22 -13.68 6.10
CA ALA A 769 -38.43 -14.34 7.12
C ALA A 769 -37.59 -15.48 6.54
N ARG A 770 -38.16 -16.29 5.66
CA ARG A 770 -37.45 -17.35 4.94
C ARG A 770 -36.30 -16.78 4.08
N ALA A 771 -36.57 -15.75 3.27
CA ALA A 771 -35.55 -15.16 2.40
C ALA A 771 -34.39 -14.56 3.19
N GLN A 772 -34.65 -13.91 4.33
CA GLN A 772 -33.64 -13.36 5.23
C GLN A 772 -32.78 -14.45 5.86
N TRP A 773 -33.41 -15.53 6.34
CA TRP A 773 -32.68 -16.68 6.88
C TRP A 773 -31.84 -17.36 5.80
N GLU A 774 -32.38 -17.58 4.59
CA GLU A 774 -31.61 -18.16 3.49
C GLU A 774 -30.36 -17.35 3.14
N ALA A 775 -30.47 -16.00 3.15
CA ALA A 775 -29.34 -15.10 2.93
C ALA A 775 -28.28 -15.21 4.05
N ALA A 776 -28.73 -15.20 5.32
CA ALA A 776 -27.85 -15.35 6.48
C ALA A 776 -27.15 -16.73 6.46
N ARG A 777 -27.89 -17.80 6.22
CA ARG A 777 -27.36 -19.18 6.16
C ARG A 777 -26.37 -19.37 5.01
N LEU A 778 -26.65 -18.82 3.82
CA LEU A 778 -25.76 -18.91 2.65
C LEU A 778 -24.38 -18.31 2.95
N THR A 779 -24.36 -17.27 3.75
CA THR A 779 -23.14 -16.51 4.12
C THR A 779 -22.53 -16.95 5.46
N GLY A 780 -23.15 -17.92 6.15
CA GLY A 780 -22.66 -18.44 7.45
C GLY A 780 -22.91 -17.52 8.64
N ASN A 781 -23.82 -16.55 8.50
CA ASN A 781 -24.21 -15.61 9.56
C ASN A 781 -25.27 -16.18 10.49
N LEU A 782 -25.38 -15.63 11.70
CA LEU A 782 -26.47 -15.86 12.62
C LEU A 782 -27.64 -14.95 12.25
N ALA A 783 -28.89 -15.44 12.29
CA ALA A 783 -30.08 -14.64 12.03
C ALA A 783 -30.80 -14.30 13.35
N TRP A 784 -30.87 -13.02 13.69
CA TRP A 784 -31.58 -12.52 14.86
C TRP A 784 -32.86 -11.80 14.41
N PHE A 785 -34.00 -12.45 14.57
CA PHE A 785 -35.28 -11.92 14.11
C PHE A 785 -35.92 -10.96 15.11
N ALA A 786 -36.45 -9.86 14.58
CA ALA A 786 -37.42 -9.06 15.32
C ALA A 786 -38.62 -9.91 15.73
N ASP A 787 -39.15 -9.66 16.91
CA ASP A 787 -40.31 -10.38 17.43
C ASP A 787 -41.60 -9.98 16.69
N THR A 788 -41.81 -10.52 15.48
CA THR A 788 -43.00 -10.29 14.64
C THR A 788 -43.81 -11.59 14.49
N PRO A 789 -45.13 -11.47 14.25
CA PRO A 789 -45.97 -12.66 13.96
C PRO A 789 -45.41 -13.50 12.83
N ALA A 790 -44.95 -12.91 11.74
CA ALA A 790 -44.39 -13.60 10.60
C ALA A 790 -43.09 -14.36 10.93
N ALA A 791 -42.22 -13.79 11.76
CA ALA A 791 -41.01 -14.47 12.23
C ALA A 791 -41.34 -15.67 13.13
N ARG A 792 -42.30 -15.54 14.06
CA ARG A 792 -42.74 -16.59 14.94
C ARG A 792 -43.38 -17.75 14.15
N ASP A 793 -44.34 -17.45 13.26
CA ASP A 793 -45.03 -18.45 12.42
C ASP A 793 -44.03 -19.22 11.54
N TRP A 794 -43.00 -18.50 11.02
CA TRP A 794 -41.95 -19.14 10.24
C TRP A 794 -41.08 -20.07 11.11
N LEU A 795 -40.67 -19.61 12.32
CA LEU A 795 -39.85 -20.39 13.25
C LEU A 795 -40.55 -21.64 13.74
N ASP A 796 -41.85 -21.54 14.03
CA ASP A 796 -42.67 -22.68 14.43
C ASP A 796 -42.77 -23.78 13.33
N SER A 797 -42.51 -23.41 12.07
CA SER A 797 -42.45 -24.31 10.92
C SER A 797 -41.10 -25.01 10.71
N MET A 798 -40.05 -24.57 11.44
CA MET A 798 -38.68 -25.03 11.27
C MET A 798 -38.32 -26.20 12.19
N ASP A 799 -37.33 -26.99 11.78
CA ASP A 799 -36.76 -28.04 12.65
C ASP A 799 -36.12 -27.42 13.89
N PRO A 800 -36.51 -27.79 15.11
CA PRO A 800 -35.97 -27.22 16.34
C PRO A 800 -34.45 -27.25 16.47
N ALA A 801 -33.78 -28.26 15.92
CA ALA A 801 -32.31 -28.38 15.93
C ALA A 801 -31.64 -27.30 15.10
N THR A 802 -32.23 -26.93 13.96
CA THR A 802 -31.73 -25.86 13.08
C THR A 802 -31.91 -24.47 13.73
N VAL A 803 -33.05 -24.27 14.42
CA VAL A 803 -33.35 -23.00 15.09
C VAL A 803 -32.39 -22.75 16.26
N GLN A 804 -32.07 -23.80 17.03
CA GLN A 804 -31.29 -23.64 18.28
C GLN A 804 -29.85 -23.19 18.07
N GLU A 805 -29.24 -23.49 16.91
CA GLU A 805 -27.83 -23.16 16.63
C GLU A 805 -27.61 -21.87 15.85
N GLN A 806 -28.59 -21.42 15.05
CA GLN A 806 -28.36 -20.34 14.06
C GLN A 806 -29.37 -19.20 14.14
N VAL A 807 -30.40 -19.27 14.93
CA VAL A 807 -31.49 -18.29 14.96
C VAL A 807 -31.81 -17.88 16.40
N ALA A 808 -32.10 -16.58 16.59
CA ALA A 808 -32.62 -16.05 17.83
C ALA A 808 -33.76 -15.05 17.55
N ILE A 809 -34.67 -14.88 18.50
CA ILE A 809 -35.62 -13.74 18.51
C ILE A 809 -35.03 -12.68 19.43
N LEU A 810 -35.03 -11.45 18.95
CA LEU A 810 -34.58 -10.26 19.68
C LEU A 810 -35.78 -9.40 20.04
N ASP A 811 -35.98 -9.12 21.34
CA ASP A 811 -37.03 -8.19 21.81
C ASP A 811 -36.70 -6.76 21.33
N ASP A 812 -37.75 -5.97 21.02
CA ASP A 812 -37.58 -4.61 20.52
C ASP A 812 -36.80 -3.70 21.50
N SER A 813 -36.88 -3.96 22.80
CA SER A 813 -36.11 -3.25 23.84
C SER A 813 -34.62 -3.55 23.83
N GLU A 814 -34.21 -4.64 23.23
CA GLU A 814 -32.79 -5.09 23.16
C GLU A 814 -32.08 -4.60 21.90
N VAL A 815 -32.83 -4.22 20.84
CA VAL A 815 -32.31 -3.89 19.51
C VAL A 815 -31.21 -2.83 19.56
N ASP A 816 -31.37 -1.80 20.40
CA ASP A 816 -30.44 -0.68 20.45
C ASP A 816 -29.09 -1.02 21.11
N LEU A 817 -29.05 -2.08 21.92
CA LEU A 817 -27.87 -2.56 22.65
C LEU A 817 -27.26 -3.83 22.05
N ALA A 818 -28.01 -4.54 21.19
CA ALA A 818 -27.55 -5.81 20.62
C ALA A 818 -26.40 -5.61 19.62
N ASP A 819 -25.42 -6.53 19.64
CA ASP A 819 -24.25 -6.49 18.77
C ASP A 819 -24.51 -7.30 17.49
N PHE A 820 -25.19 -6.68 16.53
CA PHE A 820 -25.35 -7.21 15.18
C PHE A 820 -24.61 -6.33 14.16
N GLN A 821 -24.20 -6.94 13.04
CA GLN A 821 -23.27 -6.33 12.08
C GLN A 821 -23.91 -6.02 10.71
N ALA A 822 -25.16 -6.39 10.51
CA ALA A 822 -25.95 -6.10 9.32
C ALA A 822 -27.45 -6.13 9.64
N VAL A 823 -28.27 -5.48 8.81
CA VAL A 823 -29.72 -5.46 8.96
C VAL A 823 -30.41 -5.82 7.65
N LEU A 824 -31.29 -6.81 7.69
CA LEU A 824 -32.19 -7.17 6.60
C LEU A 824 -33.61 -6.77 6.98
N PHE A 825 -34.31 -6.16 6.04
CA PHE A 825 -35.68 -5.66 6.23
C PHE A 825 -36.56 -6.12 5.08
N GLU A 826 -37.78 -6.52 5.41
CA GLU A 826 -38.89 -6.66 4.45
C GLU A 826 -40.11 -5.94 4.99
N GLY A 827 -40.70 -5.03 4.17
CA GLY A 827 -41.86 -4.25 4.54
C GLY A 827 -42.09 -3.04 3.63
N ASP A 828 -42.90 -2.10 4.10
CA ASP A 828 -43.15 -0.85 3.37
C ASP A 828 -42.06 0.21 3.59
N GLY A 829 -42.06 1.25 2.73
CA GLY A 829 -41.04 2.30 2.75
C GLY A 829 -41.06 3.20 4.00
N ASP A 830 -42.20 3.40 4.64
CA ASP A 830 -42.24 4.23 5.84
C ASP A 830 -41.68 3.50 7.05
N THR A 831 -41.97 2.23 7.20
CA THR A 831 -41.37 1.34 8.20
C THR A 831 -39.87 1.20 8.00
N LEU A 832 -39.41 1.03 6.72
CA LEU A 832 -37.99 1.00 6.37
C LEU A 832 -37.30 2.29 6.80
N ARG A 833 -37.86 3.45 6.53
CA ARG A 833 -37.30 4.75 6.91
C ARG A 833 -37.15 4.88 8.43
N HIS A 834 -38.15 4.51 9.19
CA HIS A 834 -38.11 4.54 10.67
C HIS A 834 -37.00 3.60 11.21
N LEU A 835 -36.91 2.37 10.67
CA LEU A 835 -35.85 1.46 11.07
C LEU A 835 -34.47 2.03 10.72
N ASN A 836 -34.29 2.56 9.52
CA ASN A 836 -33.05 3.15 9.07
C ASN A 836 -32.58 4.32 9.97
N GLN A 837 -33.52 5.21 10.36
CA GLN A 837 -33.27 6.29 11.32
C GLN A 837 -32.83 5.75 12.69
N ARG A 838 -33.52 4.72 13.21
CA ARG A 838 -33.17 4.08 14.48
C ARG A 838 -31.75 3.47 14.43
N ILE A 839 -31.44 2.74 13.37
CA ILE A 839 -30.11 2.13 13.17
C ILE A 839 -29.01 3.20 13.02
N ALA A 840 -29.26 4.26 12.25
CA ALA A 840 -28.31 5.37 12.08
C ALA A 840 -28.08 6.21 13.35
N ALA A 841 -28.97 6.16 14.31
CA ALA A 841 -28.84 6.84 15.59
C ALA A 841 -27.96 6.07 16.59
N ARG A 842 -27.72 4.77 16.39
CA ARG A 842 -26.91 3.94 17.28
C ARG A 842 -25.48 4.45 17.39
N GLU A 843 -24.88 4.26 18.54
CA GLU A 843 -23.43 4.41 18.71
C GLU A 843 -22.69 3.21 18.08
N GLY A 844 -21.43 3.38 17.74
CA GLY A 844 -20.61 2.30 17.16
C GLY A 844 -20.53 2.38 15.63
N PRO A 845 -20.43 1.24 14.92
CA PRO A 845 -20.25 1.18 13.46
C PRO A 845 -21.46 1.72 12.69
N ILE A 846 -21.23 2.19 11.47
CA ILE A 846 -22.29 2.55 10.53
C ILE A 846 -22.84 1.25 9.92
N LEU A 847 -24.07 0.90 10.24
CA LEU A 847 -24.73 -0.29 9.73
C LEU A 847 -25.69 0.06 8.59
N ALA A 848 -25.57 -0.68 7.49
CA ALA A 848 -26.47 -0.53 6.35
C ALA A 848 -27.74 -1.39 6.54
N VAL A 849 -28.90 -0.80 6.26
CA VAL A 849 -30.19 -1.51 6.21
C VAL A 849 -30.49 -1.91 4.77
N HIS A 850 -30.67 -3.23 4.53
CA HIS A 850 -30.96 -3.79 3.22
C HIS A 850 -32.45 -4.15 3.16
N GLY A 851 -33.24 -3.26 2.57
CA GLY A 851 -34.68 -3.40 2.45
C GLY A 851 -35.11 -4.03 1.13
N LEU A 852 -36.13 -4.90 1.20
CA LEU A 852 -36.93 -5.34 0.08
C LEU A 852 -38.42 -5.12 0.42
N SER A 853 -39.24 -4.87 -0.61
CA SER A 853 -40.69 -4.88 -0.45
C SER A 853 -41.21 -6.33 -0.45
N PRO A 854 -42.42 -6.59 0.12
CA PRO A 854 -43.07 -7.88 0.04
C PRO A 854 -43.28 -8.38 -1.41
N ASP A 855 -43.59 -7.42 -2.33
CA ASP A 855 -43.77 -7.75 -3.76
C ASP A 855 -42.44 -8.22 -4.41
N GLU A 856 -41.31 -7.62 -4.07
CA GLU A 856 -39.98 -8.04 -4.55
C GLU A 856 -39.63 -9.43 -4.04
N VAL A 857 -39.88 -9.71 -2.76
CA VAL A 857 -39.67 -11.04 -2.19
C VAL A 857 -40.57 -12.07 -2.86
N ALA A 858 -41.84 -11.75 -3.09
CA ALA A 858 -42.79 -12.61 -3.81
C ALA A 858 -42.37 -12.86 -5.27
N ALA A 859 -41.72 -11.88 -5.91
CA ALA A 859 -41.15 -11.99 -7.26
C ALA A 859 -39.81 -12.77 -7.28
N GLY A 860 -39.31 -13.22 -6.12
CA GLY A 860 -38.06 -14.00 -6.01
C GLY A 860 -36.79 -13.14 -5.98
N VAL A 861 -36.87 -11.83 -5.68
CA VAL A 861 -35.70 -11.00 -5.46
C VAL A 861 -35.01 -11.45 -4.17
N ALA A 862 -33.72 -11.77 -4.25
CA ALA A 862 -32.93 -12.21 -3.11
C ALA A 862 -32.07 -11.07 -2.54
N TYR A 863 -31.80 -11.10 -1.24
CA TYR A 863 -30.82 -10.25 -0.61
C TYR A 863 -29.42 -10.52 -1.17
N ALA A 864 -28.63 -9.45 -1.41
CA ALA A 864 -27.28 -9.54 -1.94
C ALA A 864 -26.31 -10.12 -0.90
N PRO A 865 -25.78 -11.36 -1.09
CA PRO A 865 -25.01 -12.05 -0.05
C PRO A 865 -23.71 -11.33 0.30
N GLU A 866 -23.06 -10.65 -0.66
CA GLU A 866 -21.80 -9.91 -0.40
C GLU A 866 -21.99 -8.77 0.59
N ARG A 867 -23.21 -8.33 0.86
CA ARG A 867 -23.51 -7.31 1.88
C ARG A 867 -23.45 -7.86 3.30
N LEU A 868 -23.49 -9.19 3.43
CA LEU A 868 -23.44 -9.93 4.69
C LEU A 868 -22.05 -10.50 4.97
N LEU A 869 -21.03 -10.10 4.20
CA LEU A 869 -19.68 -10.61 4.29
C LEU A 869 -18.71 -9.48 4.71
N ASN A 870 -17.74 -9.84 5.55
CA ASN A 870 -16.56 -9.06 5.81
C ASN A 870 -15.43 -9.49 4.87
N GLU A 871 -14.55 -8.55 4.56
CA GLU A 871 -13.38 -8.75 3.71
C GLU A 871 -12.12 -8.44 4.52
N ARG A 872 -11.14 -9.34 4.50
CA ARG A 872 -9.81 -9.10 5.09
C ARG A 872 -8.73 -9.30 4.06
N ALA A 873 -7.73 -8.42 4.08
CA ALA A 873 -6.51 -8.58 3.31
C ALA A 873 -5.35 -8.88 4.26
N ILE A 874 -4.72 -10.05 4.10
CA ILE A 874 -3.58 -10.48 4.94
C ILE A 874 -2.35 -10.52 4.06
N SER A 875 -1.36 -9.69 4.35
CA SER A 875 -0.11 -9.61 3.59
C SER A 875 1.06 -10.03 4.47
N VAL A 876 1.70 -11.12 4.09
CA VAL A 876 2.84 -11.71 4.82
C VAL A 876 4.11 -11.49 4.01
N ASN A 877 5.12 -10.84 4.62
CA ASN A 877 6.46 -10.84 4.08
C ASN A 877 7.09 -12.21 4.31
N THR A 878 7.25 -12.97 3.24
CA THR A 878 7.81 -14.33 3.27
C THR A 878 9.32 -14.36 3.06
N ALA A 879 9.96 -13.20 2.85
CA ALA A 879 11.39 -13.10 2.82
C ALA A 879 11.94 -13.31 4.25
N ALA A 880 12.68 -14.39 4.46
CA ALA A 880 13.37 -14.60 5.72
C ALA A 880 14.32 -13.44 6.01
N ALA A 881 14.62 -13.19 7.29
CA ALA A 881 15.68 -12.27 7.66
C ALA A 881 16.98 -12.73 7.00
N GLY A 882 17.34 -12.18 5.84
CA GLY A 882 18.51 -12.58 5.09
C GLY A 882 18.28 -13.06 3.66
N GLY A 883 17.04 -13.26 3.20
CA GLY A 883 16.79 -13.54 1.78
C GLY A 883 15.49 -14.25 1.46
N ASN A 884 15.18 -14.35 0.18
CA ASN A 884 14.00 -15.00 -0.35
C ASN A 884 14.35 -16.36 -0.99
N ALA A 885 13.94 -17.44 -0.33
CA ALA A 885 14.23 -18.81 -0.77
C ALA A 885 13.62 -19.11 -2.16
N SER A 886 12.43 -18.64 -2.46
CA SER A 886 11.72 -18.91 -3.73
C SER A 886 12.51 -18.35 -4.93
N LEU A 887 13.08 -17.15 -4.82
CA LEU A 887 13.92 -16.58 -5.87
C LEU A 887 15.25 -17.32 -6.02
N MET A 888 15.85 -17.76 -4.92
CA MET A 888 17.13 -18.48 -4.94
C MET A 888 17.02 -19.86 -5.62
N THR A 889 15.83 -20.43 -5.73
CA THR A 889 15.59 -21.71 -6.44
C THR A 889 15.30 -21.55 -7.93
N ILE A 890 15.06 -20.33 -8.42
CA ILE A 890 14.75 -20.07 -9.84
C ILE A 890 16.00 -20.19 -10.73
N GLY A 891 17.21 -19.96 -10.19
CA GLY A 891 18.48 -19.73 -10.83
C GLY A 891 19.01 -20.63 -11.92
#